data_538bc3d9008fc42b0036e75361a25040
#
_entry.id   538bc3d9008fc42b0036e75361a25040
#
_cell.length_a   1.000
_cell.length_b   1.000
_cell.length_c   1.000
_cell.angle_alpha   90.00
_cell.angle_beta   90.00
_cell.angle_gamma   90.00
#
_symmetry.space_group_name_H-M   'P 1'
#
loop_
_entity.id
_entity.type
_entity.pdbx_description
1 polymer ?
#
loop_
_entity_poly.entity_id
_entity_poly.type
_entity_poly.pdbx_seq_one_letter_code
_entity_poly.pdbx_strand_id
1 'polypeptide(L)'
;MAKKDGSLNRRGFLKGAAAGAAASAASLVTDTPQAAAQGGASTAAAAPAPTQEQVARDAAAVRPPVSVRAVQRPGSDLMVQVLKDMELEYVAGNPGSSFEGLQESFINYGNPPNKMPEFITALHEESAVTMAHGYGKAEGKPMIALLHGTIGVQHAAMSIYQAYYDRTPVLMIAGRDEGFIQAHTAHDMAAMVRSFTKWDAQPKTLEQSLAALQRAYNEAITPPMGPTLVVLDTELQKEEARELKISAYRPPQIGGVDLAQAREIAKGLLDAQNPRIEVRRLRTAQGVKLSVELAELVGASAGTGATTGPMSFPQRHPLCGPGPSTAYDYTLGLEIPAAQASIIGPGLATLLERDSANIGFGGIAPAAGGRGARGGAGATSATAIQADAEASLPLLIEEVKRQLTPDKRRIVEERKAKHAEANQKARIEALTQAVQTKRNGWDSSPVATARIYAELWPWIKNEDWCLASPSGFSGAHNVQLWDHNKPYSYLGGQGAGGMGYGAPASVGAALAAKSRNRIVINIQCDGDLNYAPGVLWTAVHHKLPLLTIMHNNRAWHQELMFVEYMCGVRGRGTDRGHIGTSLRDPFIDYAKMAAGYGMTSEGPISDPAKLAGAFKRGLDSAKRGEPYLIDVITQPR
;
A
#
# COMPACT_ATOMS: atom_id res chain seq x y z
N MET A 1 63.96 -20.13 30.95
CA MET A 1 63.23 -19.64 29.82
C MET A 1 61.73 -19.66 30.14
N ALA A 2 61.17 -18.53 30.52
CA ALA A 2 59.78 -18.40 30.96
C ALA A 2 59.02 -17.67 29.89
N LYS A 3 57.98 -18.30 29.32
CA LYS A 3 56.99 -17.67 28.45
C LYS A 3 56.10 -16.76 29.29
N LYS A 4 56.02 -15.48 28.97
CA LYS A 4 55.02 -14.56 29.49
C LYS A 4 53.72 -14.70 28.68
N ASP A 5 52.69 -15.23 29.33
CA ASP A 5 51.30 -15.14 28.83
C ASP A 5 50.77 -13.73 29.08
N GLY A 6 50.50 -13.01 28.01
CA GLY A 6 49.87 -11.69 28.04
C GLY A 6 48.37 -11.78 27.87
N SER A 7 47.65 -12.25 28.88
CA SER A 7 46.18 -12.13 28.90
C SER A 7 45.78 -10.74 29.40
N LEU A 8 45.27 -9.90 28.49
CA LEU A 8 44.61 -8.63 28.82
C LEU A 8 43.30 -8.93 29.56
N ASN A 9 43.27 -8.64 30.85
CA ASN A 9 42.06 -8.81 31.64
C ASN A 9 41.09 -7.62 31.42
N ARG A 10 39.81 -7.92 31.53
CA ARG A 10 38.69 -6.98 31.30
C ARG A 10 38.78 -5.68 32.13
N ARG A 11 39.44 -5.70 33.29
CA ARG A 11 39.69 -4.51 34.13
C ARG A 11 40.75 -3.58 33.56
N GLY A 12 41.78 -4.11 32.90
CA GLY A 12 42.81 -3.32 32.23
C GLY A 12 42.27 -2.58 31.01
N PHE A 13 41.39 -3.23 30.24
CA PHE A 13 40.70 -2.61 29.09
C PHE A 13 39.78 -1.45 29.50
N LEU A 14 38.98 -1.64 30.56
CA LEU A 14 38.09 -0.59 31.06
C LEU A 14 38.81 0.61 31.68
N LYS A 15 39.97 0.41 32.30
CA LYS A 15 40.80 1.53 32.79
C LYS A 15 41.48 2.30 31.68
N GLY A 16 41.87 1.65 30.59
CA GLY A 16 42.40 2.31 29.39
C GLY A 16 41.35 3.16 28.66
N ALA A 17 40.11 2.66 28.56
CA ALA A 17 38.99 3.38 27.96
C ALA A 17 38.55 4.60 28.80
N ALA A 18 38.59 4.50 30.13
CA ALA A 18 38.26 5.62 31.01
C ALA A 18 39.31 6.74 30.97
N ALA A 19 40.60 6.40 30.83
CA ALA A 19 41.68 7.38 30.70
C ALA A 19 41.66 8.11 29.36
N GLY A 20 41.24 7.44 28.26
CA GLY A 20 41.05 8.05 26.95
C GLY A 20 39.86 9.04 26.91
N ALA A 21 38.77 8.73 27.59
CA ALA A 21 37.61 9.61 27.72
C ALA A 21 37.88 10.86 28.59
N ALA A 22 38.68 10.71 29.62
CA ALA A 22 39.06 11.83 30.48
C ALA A 22 40.02 12.83 29.81
N ALA A 23 40.90 12.36 28.93
CA ALA A 23 41.82 13.21 28.17
C ALA A 23 41.10 14.03 27.10
N SER A 24 39.98 13.53 26.54
CA SER A 24 39.17 14.25 25.58
C SER A 24 38.21 15.28 26.20
N ALA A 25 37.88 15.13 27.49
CA ALA A 25 37.04 16.07 28.22
C ALA A 25 37.80 17.23 28.85
N ALA A 26 39.11 17.09 29.07
CA ALA A 26 39.94 18.11 29.72
C ALA A 26 40.42 19.23 28.81
N SER A 27 40.24 19.10 27.49
CA SER A 27 40.59 20.12 26.50
C SER A 27 39.45 21.08 26.11
N LEU A 28 38.29 20.98 26.75
CA LEU A 28 37.11 21.79 26.45
C LEU A 28 36.66 22.76 27.54
N VAL A 29 37.44 22.96 28.58
CA VAL A 29 37.13 23.89 29.69
C VAL A 29 38.28 24.83 29.94
N THR A 30 38.55 25.77 29.07
CA THR A 30 39.13 27.08 29.38
C THR A 30 38.63 28.08 28.34
N ASP A 31 38.12 29.18 28.87
CA ASP A 31 37.67 30.41 28.18
C ASP A 31 36.20 30.47 27.76
N THR A 32 35.34 30.76 28.71
CA THR A 32 34.09 31.45 28.50
C THR A 32 34.27 32.94 28.71
N PRO A 33 34.18 33.78 27.65
CA PRO A 33 33.74 35.14 27.82
C PRO A 33 32.20 35.14 27.88
N GLN A 34 31.68 35.68 28.95
CA GLN A 34 30.29 36.00 29.14
C GLN A 34 29.90 37.03 28.07
N ALA A 35 29.27 36.58 26.96
CA ALA A 35 28.69 37.44 25.95
C ALA A 35 27.17 37.44 26.11
N ALA A 36 26.67 38.65 26.32
CA ALA A 36 25.25 38.98 26.44
C ALA A 36 24.44 38.39 25.30
N ALA A 37 23.26 37.88 25.63
CA ALA A 37 22.24 37.43 24.69
C ALA A 37 21.83 38.62 23.78
N GLN A 38 22.35 38.62 22.57
CA GLN A 38 21.71 39.31 21.46
C GLN A 38 21.21 38.24 20.49
N GLY A 39 19.89 38.09 20.43
CA GLY A 39 19.20 37.27 19.49
C GLY A 39 19.42 37.74 18.06
N GLY A 40 20.32 37.10 17.37
CA GLY A 40 20.48 37.14 15.94
C GLY A 40 20.41 35.71 15.43
N ALA A 41 19.26 35.28 14.94
CA ALA A 41 19.18 34.07 14.15
C ALA A 41 20.10 34.22 12.95
N SER A 42 21.27 33.57 12.99
CA SER A 42 22.10 33.42 11.81
C SER A 42 21.30 32.55 10.83
N THR A 43 20.60 33.20 9.92
CA THR A 43 20.15 32.57 8.69
C THR A 43 21.40 32.27 7.88
N ALA A 44 22.01 31.11 8.13
CA ALA A 44 22.92 30.56 7.14
C ALA A 44 22.12 30.49 5.84
N ALA A 45 22.50 31.34 4.87
CA ALA A 45 21.89 31.30 3.55
C ALA A 45 22.01 29.87 3.04
N ALA A 46 20.89 29.26 2.67
CA ALA A 46 20.90 27.95 2.03
C ALA A 46 21.88 28.03 0.84
N ALA A 47 22.72 27.01 0.69
CA ALA A 47 23.60 26.92 -0.45
C ALA A 47 22.77 27.11 -1.73
N PRO A 48 23.21 27.93 -2.68
CA PRO A 48 22.45 28.14 -3.90
C PRO A 48 22.26 26.81 -4.62
N ALA A 49 21.07 26.60 -5.17
CA ALA A 49 20.81 25.41 -5.99
C ALA A 49 21.82 25.36 -7.15
N PRO A 50 22.28 24.16 -7.55
CA PRO A 50 23.21 24.02 -8.65
C PRO A 50 22.61 24.64 -9.94
N THR A 51 23.44 25.30 -10.72
CA THR A 51 23.02 25.89 -11.99
C THR A 51 22.70 24.79 -13.00
N GLN A 52 21.90 25.09 -14.02
CA GLN A 52 21.63 24.14 -15.11
C GLN A 52 22.92 23.66 -15.79
N GLU A 53 23.93 24.51 -15.91
CA GLU A 53 25.24 24.16 -16.45
C GLU A 53 25.99 23.18 -15.53
N GLN A 54 25.93 23.36 -14.22
CA GLN A 54 26.49 22.39 -13.27
C GLN A 54 25.78 21.04 -13.35
N VAL A 55 24.45 21.03 -13.39
CA VAL A 55 23.66 19.80 -13.54
C VAL A 55 23.97 19.10 -14.88
N ALA A 56 24.09 19.87 -15.98
CA ALA A 56 24.43 19.31 -17.28
C ALA A 56 25.88 18.74 -17.31
N ARG A 57 26.80 19.37 -16.59
CA ARG A 57 28.18 18.89 -16.45
C ARG A 57 28.25 17.61 -15.63
N ASP A 58 27.49 17.54 -14.53
CA ASP A 58 27.43 16.36 -13.68
C ASP A 58 26.72 15.19 -14.37
N ALA A 59 25.77 15.49 -15.26
CA ALA A 59 25.08 14.50 -16.10
C ALA A 59 25.88 14.10 -17.36
N ALA A 60 27.02 14.76 -17.65
CA ALA A 60 27.83 14.40 -18.79
C ALA A 60 28.39 12.97 -18.65
N ALA A 61 28.20 12.15 -19.69
CA ALA A 61 28.66 10.76 -19.68
C ALA A 61 30.17 10.67 -19.44
N VAL A 62 30.53 10.04 -18.32
CA VAL A 62 31.95 9.72 -18.04
C VAL A 62 32.30 8.45 -18.82
N ARG A 63 33.21 8.56 -19.74
CA ARG A 63 33.74 7.35 -20.41
C ARG A 63 34.51 6.52 -19.40
N PRO A 64 34.29 5.19 -19.35
CA PRO A 64 35.05 4.35 -18.46
C PRO A 64 36.57 4.48 -18.75
N PRO A 65 37.41 4.58 -17.72
CA PRO A 65 38.84 4.80 -17.86
C PRO A 65 39.60 3.59 -18.45
N VAL A 66 38.95 2.44 -18.57
CA VAL A 66 39.53 1.17 -19.01
C VAL A 66 38.69 0.61 -20.16
N SER A 67 39.37 0.06 -21.20
CA SER A 67 38.71 -0.72 -22.22
C SER A 67 38.17 -2.02 -21.61
N VAL A 68 36.84 -2.15 -21.54
CA VAL A 68 36.18 -3.38 -21.15
C VAL A 68 35.77 -4.18 -22.37
N ARG A 69 35.79 -5.51 -22.25
CA ARG A 69 35.29 -6.38 -23.32
C ARG A 69 33.78 -6.19 -23.43
N ALA A 70 33.30 -5.82 -24.60
CA ALA A 70 31.87 -5.76 -24.88
C ALA A 70 31.27 -7.17 -24.89
N VAL A 71 30.19 -7.37 -24.15
CA VAL A 71 29.38 -8.58 -24.23
C VAL A 71 28.21 -8.30 -25.16
N GLN A 72 28.13 -9.09 -26.23
CA GLN A 72 27.02 -9.02 -27.16
C GLN A 72 25.86 -9.83 -26.57
N ARG A 73 24.66 -9.21 -26.42
CA ARG A 73 23.48 -9.89 -25.92
C ARG A 73 23.66 -10.48 -24.49
N PRO A 74 23.83 -9.64 -23.47
CA PRO A 74 23.95 -10.10 -22.07
C PRO A 74 22.66 -10.76 -21.58
N GLY A 75 22.76 -11.61 -20.57
CA GLY A 75 21.61 -12.30 -19.97
C GLY A 75 20.53 -11.34 -19.46
N SER A 76 20.93 -10.17 -18.95
CA SER A 76 19.98 -9.13 -18.51
C SER A 76 19.08 -8.60 -19.63
N ASP A 77 19.54 -8.55 -20.89
CA ASP A 77 18.69 -8.17 -22.03
C ASP A 77 17.55 -9.17 -22.22
N LEU A 78 17.81 -10.48 -22.08
CA LEU A 78 16.77 -11.50 -22.17
C LEU A 78 15.82 -11.44 -20.97
N MET A 79 16.34 -11.17 -19.78
CA MET A 79 15.50 -10.99 -18.58
C MET A 79 14.55 -9.80 -18.76
N VAL A 80 15.05 -8.67 -19.26
CA VAL A 80 14.23 -7.48 -19.56
C VAL A 80 13.23 -7.78 -20.68
N GLN A 81 13.62 -8.55 -21.72
CA GLN A 81 12.67 -8.95 -22.78
C GLN A 81 11.51 -9.78 -22.20
N VAL A 82 11.78 -10.74 -21.32
CA VAL A 82 10.73 -11.51 -20.63
C VAL A 82 9.76 -10.61 -19.87
N LEU A 83 10.30 -9.61 -19.14
CA LEU A 83 9.48 -8.66 -18.39
C LEU A 83 8.63 -7.76 -19.31
N LYS A 84 9.16 -7.38 -20.48
CA LYS A 84 8.40 -6.66 -21.52
C LYS A 84 7.28 -7.50 -22.12
N ASP A 85 7.55 -8.78 -22.40
CA ASP A 85 6.56 -9.69 -22.98
C ASP A 85 5.36 -9.93 -22.03
N MET A 86 5.52 -9.66 -20.75
CA MET A 86 4.46 -9.65 -19.73
C MET A 86 3.76 -8.29 -19.57
N GLU A 87 4.08 -7.31 -20.43
CA GLU A 87 3.48 -5.96 -20.44
C GLU A 87 3.60 -5.20 -19.11
N LEU A 88 4.73 -5.37 -18.42
CA LEU A 88 5.03 -4.63 -17.20
C LEU A 88 5.45 -3.20 -17.57
N GLU A 89 4.81 -2.20 -16.94
CA GLU A 89 4.96 -0.78 -17.31
C GLU A 89 6.07 -0.08 -16.55
N TYR A 90 6.29 -0.45 -15.29
CA TYR A 90 7.22 0.25 -14.39
C TYR A 90 8.10 -0.71 -13.61
N VAL A 91 9.31 -0.25 -13.34
CA VAL A 91 10.25 -0.86 -12.41
C VAL A 91 10.75 0.20 -11.43
N ALA A 92 10.53 0.02 -10.13
CA ALA A 92 11.05 0.90 -9.09
C ALA A 92 12.30 0.29 -8.47
N GLY A 93 13.35 1.08 -8.29
CA GLY A 93 14.57 0.62 -7.65
C GLY A 93 15.32 1.74 -6.93
N ASN A 94 15.86 1.42 -5.76
CA ASN A 94 16.94 2.16 -5.15
C ASN A 94 18.24 1.62 -5.75
N PRO A 95 19.02 2.44 -6.51
CA PRO A 95 20.17 1.93 -7.29
C PRO A 95 21.14 1.11 -6.46
N GLY A 96 21.60 -0.01 -7.03
CA GLY A 96 22.52 -0.91 -6.35
C GLY A 96 23.31 -1.79 -7.31
N SER A 97 24.58 -2.07 -6.98
CA SER A 97 25.50 -2.84 -7.83
C SER A 97 25.04 -4.27 -8.10
N SER A 98 24.26 -4.88 -7.23
CA SER A 98 23.82 -6.27 -7.38
C SER A 98 22.80 -6.50 -8.52
N PHE A 99 22.27 -5.44 -9.11
CA PHE A 99 21.41 -5.50 -10.30
C PHE A 99 21.82 -4.50 -11.40
N GLU A 100 23.08 -4.13 -11.43
CA GLU A 100 23.62 -3.17 -12.41
C GLU A 100 23.38 -3.59 -13.86
N GLY A 101 23.50 -4.89 -14.18
CA GLY A 101 23.21 -5.43 -15.50
C GLY A 101 21.75 -5.27 -15.88
N LEU A 102 20.81 -5.58 -14.96
CA LEU A 102 19.38 -5.36 -15.20
C LEU A 102 19.05 -3.89 -15.38
N GLN A 103 19.61 -3.00 -14.53
CA GLN A 103 19.35 -1.57 -14.63
C GLN A 103 19.85 -1.01 -15.97
N GLU A 104 21.03 -1.41 -16.41
CA GLU A 104 21.58 -1.03 -17.72
C GLU A 104 20.66 -1.50 -18.85
N SER A 105 20.21 -2.75 -18.81
CA SER A 105 19.28 -3.28 -19.81
C SER A 105 17.90 -2.62 -19.78
N PHE A 106 17.36 -2.26 -18.61
CA PHE A 106 16.11 -1.46 -18.55
C PHE A 106 16.27 -0.11 -19.26
N ILE A 107 17.44 0.49 -19.24
CA ILE A 107 17.69 1.81 -19.80
C ILE A 107 18.02 1.71 -21.31
N ASN A 108 18.87 0.78 -21.71
CA ASN A 108 19.51 0.79 -23.02
C ASN A 108 19.10 -0.36 -23.96
N TYR A 109 18.47 -1.43 -23.46
CA TYR A 109 18.07 -2.54 -24.31
C TYR A 109 16.99 -2.15 -25.32
N GLY A 110 17.23 -2.50 -26.58
CA GLY A 110 16.31 -2.25 -27.70
C GLY A 110 16.76 -1.10 -28.61
N ASN A 111 16.14 -1.01 -29.79
CA ASN A 111 16.40 0.04 -30.77
C ASN A 111 15.08 0.55 -31.35
N PRO A 112 14.62 1.77 -31.06
CA PRO A 112 15.24 2.74 -30.14
C PRO A 112 15.28 2.23 -28.69
N PRO A 113 16.05 2.90 -27.81
CA PRO A 113 16.16 2.49 -26.40
C PRO A 113 14.82 2.20 -25.77
N ASN A 114 14.80 1.21 -24.91
CA ASN A 114 13.59 0.71 -24.30
C ASN A 114 12.89 1.80 -23.46
N LYS A 115 11.60 1.93 -23.62
CA LYS A 115 10.77 2.85 -22.83
C LYS A 115 9.93 2.14 -21.77
N MET A 116 9.86 0.82 -21.83
CA MET A 116 9.04 0.02 -20.93
C MET A 116 9.75 -1.30 -20.60
N PRO A 117 9.78 -1.70 -19.32
CA PRO A 117 9.33 -0.94 -18.15
C PRO A 117 10.11 0.38 -17.94
N GLU A 118 9.38 1.48 -17.63
CA GLU A 118 10.04 2.76 -17.26
C GLU A 118 10.68 2.61 -15.87
N PHE A 119 11.94 3.06 -15.74
CA PHE A 119 12.67 2.99 -14.48
C PHE A 119 12.28 4.16 -13.58
N ILE A 120 11.73 3.83 -12.40
CA ILE A 120 11.32 4.78 -11.36
C ILE A 120 12.37 4.79 -10.26
N THR A 121 13.03 5.92 -10.08
CA THR A 121 14.05 6.05 -9.03
C THR A 121 13.38 6.14 -7.66
N ALA A 122 13.61 5.14 -6.83
CA ALA A 122 13.26 5.13 -5.42
C ALA A 122 14.47 5.49 -4.56
N LEU A 123 14.27 6.26 -3.50
CA LEU A 123 15.35 6.61 -2.56
C LEU A 123 15.48 5.62 -1.39
N HIS A 124 14.66 4.57 -1.38
CA HIS A 124 14.67 3.50 -0.38
C HIS A 124 13.90 2.28 -0.90
N GLU A 125 14.33 1.08 -0.54
CA GLU A 125 13.69 -0.17 -1.02
C GLU A 125 12.28 -0.36 -0.45
N GLU A 126 12.02 0.08 0.77
CA GLU A 126 10.67 0.13 1.34
C GLU A 126 9.73 0.94 0.42
N SER A 127 10.19 2.11 -0.04
CA SER A 127 9.43 2.94 -0.99
C SER A 127 9.20 2.22 -2.31
N ALA A 128 10.20 1.52 -2.85
CA ALA A 128 10.08 0.79 -4.12
C ALA A 128 8.98 -0.29 -4.06
N VAL A 129 8.99 -1.12 -3.02
CA VAL A 129 7.99 -2.18 -2.83
C VAL A 129 6.62 -1.59 -2.51
N THR A 130 6.54 -0.53 -1.69
CA THR A 130 5.25 0.10 -1.37
C THR A 130 4.65 0.84 -2.56
N MET A 131 5.47 1.45 -3.44
CA MET A 131 4.99 1.99 -4.72
C MET A 131 4.41 0.87 -5.60
N ALA A 132 5.11 -0.27 -5.71
CA ALA A 132 4.60 -1.42 -6.45
C ALA A 132 3.29 -1.96 -5.84
N HIS A 133 3.15 -1.94 -4.52
CA HIS A 133 1.92 -2.29 -3.81
C HIS A 133 0.77 -1.32 -4.15
N GLY A 134 1.00 -0.01 -4.08
CA GLY A 134 -0.01 1.02 -4.45
C GLY A 134 -0.43 0.93 -5.92
N TYR A 135 0.54 0.72 -6.82
CA TYR A 135 0.29 0.48 -8.25
C TYR A 135 -0.56 -0.79 -8.46
N GLY A 136 -0.17 -1.90 -7.81
CA GLY A 136 -0.90 -3.16 -7.91
C GLY A 136 -2.36 -3.06 -7.44
N LYS A 137 -2.64 -2.26 -6.41
CA LYS A 137 -4.03 -1.96 -5.99
C LYS A 137 -4.80 -1.14 -7.02
N ALA A 138 -4.14 -0.20 -7.68
CA ALA A 138 -4.77 0.68 -8.66
C ALA A 138 -5.02 0.01 -10.01
N GLU A 139 -4.10 -0.86 -10.47
CA GLU A 139 -4.12 -1.50 -11.78
C GLU A 139 -4.58 -2.96 -11.77
N GLY A 140 -4.49 -3.64 -10.62
CA GLY A 140 -4.69 -5.09 -10.56
C GLY A 140 -3.56 -5.92 -11.20
N LYS A 141 -2.47 -5.26 -11.62
CA LYS A 141 -1.27 -5.88 -12.21
C LYS A 141 -0.04 -5.65 -11.32
N PRO A 142 0.97 -6.54 -11.37
CA PRO A 142 2.22 -6.29 -10.68
C PRO A 142 2.98 -5.08 -11.27
N MET A 143 3.73 -4.41 -10.41
CA MET A 143 4.85 -3.55 -10.77
C MET A 143 6.13 -4.21 -10.26
N ILE A 144 7.26 -3.98 -10.93
CA ILE A 144 8.54 -4.54 -10.52
C ILE A 144 9.16 -3.67 -9.42
N ALA A 145 9.71 -4.31 -8.38
CA ALA A 145 10.57 -3.66 -7.40
C ALA A 145 11.96 -4.32 -7.40
N LEU A 146 13.01 -3.53 -7.66
CA LEU A 146 14.40 -3.97 -7.60
C LEU A 146 14.96 -3.71 -6.20
N LEU A 147 15.60 -4.73 -5.61
CA LEU A 147 16.12 -4.72 -4.26
C LEU A 147 17.63 -5.00 -4.26
N HIS A 148 18.40 -4.17 -3.56
CA HIS A 148 19.83 -4.31 -3.48
C HIS A 148 20.26 -5.40 -2.48
N GLY A 149 20.49 -6.60 -2.97
CA GLY A 149 21.03 -7.72 -2.19
C GLY A 149 20.24 -7.97 -0.89
N THR A 150 20.94 -8.48 0.11
CA THR A 150 20.40 -8.76 1.43
C THR A 150 19.84 -7.50 2.10
N ILE A 151 20.56 -6.38 2.02
CA ILE A 151 20.19 -5.14 2.70
C ILE A 151 18.89 -4.56 2.13
N GLY A 152 18.70 -4.59 0.82
CA GLY A 152 17.46 -4.13 0.19
C GLY A 152 16.26 -5.00 0.55
N VAL A 153 16.42 -6.31 0.65
CA VAL A 153 15.36 -7.21 1.12
C VAL A 153 15.02 -6.93 2.59
N GLN A 154 16.03 -6.65 3.45
CA GLN A 154 15.81 -6.27 4.84
C GLN A 154 15.04 -4.94 4.95
N HIS A 155 15.46 -3.90 4.21
CA HIS A 155 14.79 -2.61 4.19
C HIS A 155 13.34 -2.72 3.71
N ALA A 156 13.06 -3.58 2.73
CA ALA A 156 11.73 -3.77 2.16
C ALA A 156 10.82 -4.70 2.99
N ALA A 157 11.32 -5.38 4.01
CA ALA A 157 10.60 -6.47 4.68
C ALA A 157 9.19 -6.07 5.16
N MET A 158 9.01 -4.88 5.74
CA MET A 158 7.70 -4.40 6.17
C MET A 158 6.75 -4.22 4.98
N SER A 159 7.22 -3.63 3.89
CA SER A 159 6.41 -3.39 2.68
C SER A 159 6.03 -4.69 1.98
N ILE A 160 6.91 -5.68 1.98
CA ILE A 160 6.61 -7.04 1.50
C ILE A 160 5.50 -7.66 2.34
N TYR A 161 5.58 -7.55 3.67
CA TYR A 161 4.54 -8.04 4.57
C TYR A 161 3.19 -7.33 4.34
N GLN A 162 3.18 -6.02 4.12
CA GLN A 162 1.98 -5.25 3.78
C GLN A 162 1.34 -5.74 2.47
N ALA A 163 2.14 -5.93 1.41
CA ALA A 163 1.66 -6.44 0.13
C ALA A 163 1.11 -7.86 0.24
N TYR A 164 1.78 -8.72 1.03
CA TYR A 164 1.34 -10.09 1.32
C TYR A 164 0.00 -10.12 2.06
N TYR A 165 -0.12 -9.34 3.14
CA TYR A 165 -1.35 -9.26 3.92
C TYR A 165 -2.53 -8.74 3.08
N ASP A 166 -2.27 -7.74 2.24
CA ASP A 166 -3.27 -7.16 1.34
C ASP A 166 -3.48 -7.97 0.06
N ARG A 167 -2.75 -9.09 -0.11
CA ARG A 167 -2.84 -9.95 -1.30
C ARG A 167 -2.70 -9.18 -2.60
N THR A 168 -1.76 -8.25 -2.62
CA THR A 168 -1.51 -7.42 -3.78
C THR A 168 -0.32 -7.99 -4.56
N PRO A 169 -0.44 -8.11 -5.89
CA PRO A 169 0.62 -8.65 -6.71
C PRO A 169 1.78 -7.66 -6.81
N VAL A 170 2.96 -8.09 -6.42
CA VAL A 170 4.23 -7.36 -6.56
C VAL A 170 5.29 -8.32 -7.07
N LEU A 171 6.01 -7.97 -8.12
CA LEU A 171 7.14 -8.75 -8.61
C LEU A 171 8.44 -8.15 -8.10
N MET A 172 9.07 -8.80 -7.14
CA MET A 172 10.34 -8.37 -6.59
C MET A 172 11.50 -9.10 -7.24
N ILE A 173 12.56 -8.39 -7.55
CA ILE A 173 13.82 -8.94 -8.04
C ILE A 173 14.94 -8.43 -7.14
N ALA A 174 15.65 -9.34 -6.48
CA ALA A 174 16.83 -8.99 -5.68
C ALA A 174 18.10 -9.44 -6.40
N GLY A 175 19.09 -8.57 -6.46
CA GLY A 175 20.40 -8.96 -7.00
C GLY A 175 21.23 -9.72 -5.96
N ARG A 176 22.16 -10.57 -6.43
CA ARG A 176 23.08 -11.34 -5.60
C ARG A 176 24.45 -11.40 -6.23
N ASP A 177 25.50 -11.21 -5.46
CA ASP A 177 26.87 -11.45 -5.91
C ASP A 177 27.28 -12.88 -5.57
N GLU A 178 27.58 -13.71 -6.58
CA GLU A 178 28.06 -15.08 -6.40
C GLU A 178 29.58 -15.11 -6.27
N GLY A 179 30.10 -16.09 -5.55
CA GLY A 179 31.53 -16.33 -5.39
C GLY A 179 32.23 -15.59 -4.27
N PHE A 180 31.62 -14.56 -3.70
CA PHE A 180 32.06 -13.91 -2.48
C PHE A 180 30.90 -13.74 -1.53
N ILE A 181 31.00 -14.21 -0.29
CA ILE A 181 30.16 -13.72 0.79
C ILE A 181 30.63 -12.29 1.06
N GLN A 182 30.13 -11.37 0.27
CA GLN A 182 30.38 -9.94 0.48
C GLN A 182 29.35 -9.40 1.46
N ALA A 183 29.56 -8.17 1.91
CA ALA A 183 28.70 -7.50 2.88
C ALA A 183 27.20 -7.48 2.52
N HIS A 184 26.86 -7.60 1.24
CA HIS A 184 25.50 -7.50 0.71
C HIS A 184 24.84 -8.84 0.36
N THR A 185 25.52 -9.96 0.57
CA THR A 185 25.04 -11.27 0.13
C THR A 185 24.89 -12.25 1.30
N ALA A 186 23.67 -12.56 1.70
CA ALA A 186 23.37 -13.66 2.61
C ALA A 186 23.23 -14.97 1.82
N HIS A 187 23.41 -16.10 2.48
CA HIS A 187 23.38 -17.42 1.87
C HIS A 187 22.03 -17.74 1.24
N ASP A 188 20.94 -17.50 1.96
CA ASP A 188 19.56 -17.60 1.47
C ASP A 188 18.83 -16.28 1.77
N MET A 189 18.85 -15.36 0.81
CA MET A 189 18.26 -14.02 0.99
C MET A 189 16.73 -14.08 1.09
N ALA A 190 16.10 -14.98 0.38
CA ALA A 190 14.65 -15.14 0.40
C ALA A 190 14.13 -15.65 1.75
N ALA A 191 14.96 -16.38 2.50
CA ALA A 191 14.57 -16.92 3.81
C ALA A 191 14.11 -15.84 4.80
N MET A 192 14.66 -14.63 4.70
CA MET A 192 14.28 -13.51 5.57
C MET A 192 12.82 -13.10 5.45
N VAL A 193 12.24 -13.26 4.25
CA VAL A 193 10.87 -12.79 3.92
C VAL A 193 9.95 -13.92 3.44
N ARG A 194 10.44 -15.16 3.39
CA ARG A 194 9.70 -16.31 2.85
C ARG A 194 8.37 -16.58 3.54
N SER A 195 8.25 -16.28 4.84
CA SER A 195 7.01 -16.45 5.59
C SER A 195 5.88 -15.48 5.17
N PHE A 196 6.21 -14.42 4.46
CA PHE A 196 5.28 -13.42 3.93
C PHE A 196 5.57 -13.04 2.47
N THR A 197 6.08 -14.01 1.71
CA THR A 197 6.22 -13.96 0.26
C THR A 197 5.47 -15.17 -0.32
N LYS A 198 4.63 -14.95 -1.32
CA LYS A 198 3.81 -16.03 -1.89
C LYS A 198 4.64 -17.12 -2.57
N TRP A 199 5.70 -16.71 -3.24
CA TRP A 199 6.62 -17.60 -3.92
C TRP A 199 7.98 -16.94 -4.06
N ASP A 200 9.05 -17.73 -3.95
CA ASP A 200 10.42 -17.26 -4.17
C ASP A 200 11.23 -18.29 -4.96
N ALA A 201 12.26 -17.79 -5.68
CA ALA A 201 13.25 -18.61 -6.36
C ALA A 201 14.61 -17.94 -6.41
N GLN A 202 15.66 -18.78 -6.45
CA GLN A 202 17.04 -18.38 -6.68
C GLN A 202 17.64 -19.27 -7.79
N PRO A 203 17.37 -18.95 -9.08
CA PRO A 203 17.85 -19.73 -10.23
C PRO A 203 19.37 -19.73 -10.31
N LYS A 204 19.93 -20.79 -10.90
CA LYS A 204 21.38 -21.03 -11.02
C LYS A 204 21.90 -20.95 -12.45
N THR A 205 21.02 -20.84 -13.42
CA THR A 205 21.37 -20.67 -14.83
C THR A 205 20.52 -19.56 -15.45
N LEU A 206 21.00 -19.00 -16.55
CA LEU A 206 20.25 -17.98 -17.28
C LEU A 206 18.87 -18.51 -17.74
N GLU A 207 18.81 -19.74 -18.25
CA GLU A 207 17.56 -20.35 -18.67
C GLU A 207 16.55 -20.49 -17.51
N GLN A 208 17.02 -20.94 -16.32
CA GLN A 208 16.20 -20.99 -15.12
C GLN A 208 15.74 -19.60 -14.68
N SER A 209 16.56 -18.57 -14.87
CA SER A 209 16.23 -17.18 -14.54
C SER A 209 15.05 -16.66 -15.38
N LEU A 210 15.08 -16.92 -16.70
CA LEU A 210 13.98 -16.53 -17.59
C LEU A 210 12.68 -17.23 -17.21
N ALA A 211 12.75 -18.55 -16.94
CA ALA A 211 11.58 -19.33 -16.49
C ALA A 211 11.05 -18.87 -15.11
N ALA A 212 11.97 -18.55 -14.18
CA ALA A 212 11.60 -18.07 -12.84
C ALA A 212 10.88 -16.71 -12.88
N LEU A 213 11.29 -15.79 -13.75
CA LEU A 213 10.62 -14.51 -13.92
C LEU A 213 9.18 -14.67 -14.41
N GLN A 214 8.94 -15.51 -15.43
CA GLN A 214 7.60 -15.81 -15.93
C GLN A 214 6.75 -16.50 -14.85
N ARG A 215 7.33 -17.44 -14.11
CA ARG A 215 6.64 -18.12 -13.03
C ARG A 215 6.32 -17.17 -11.89
N ALA A 216 7.25 -16.34 -11.46
CA ALA A 216 7.03 -15.34 -10.40
C ALA A 216 5.85 -14.40 -10.73
N TYR A 217 5.78 -13.94 -11.98
CA TYR A 217 4.67 -13.13 -12.44
C TYR A 217 3.34 -13.91 -12.36
N ASN A 218 3.29 -15.14 -12.88
CA ASN A 218 2.10 -15.99 -12.83
C ASN A 218 1.66 -16.26 -11.39
N GLU A 219 2.61 -16.57 -10.50
CA GLU A 219 2.32 -16.78 -9.08
C GLU A 219 1.79 -15.48 -8.43
N ALA A 220 2.34 -14.32 -8.78
CA ALA A 220 1.88 -13.04 -8.23
C ALA A 220 0.43 -12.73 -8.58
N ILE A 221 0.02 -12.98 -9.82
CA ILE A 221 -1.33 -12.63 -10.33
C ILE A 221 -2.37 -13.74 -10.15
N THR A 222 -1.97 -14.97 -9.84
CA THR A 222 -2.91 -16.06 -9.57
C THR A 222 -3.51 -15.88 -8.17
N PRO A 223 -4.84 -15.89 -8.00
CA PRO A 223 -5.46 -15.83 -6.68
C PRO A 223 -5.12 -17.07 -5.80
N PRO A 224 -4.92 -16.86 -4.49
CA PRO A 224 -4.78 -15.59 -3.81
C PRO A 224 -3.51 -14.87 -4.26
N MET A 225 -3.66 -13.63 -4.80
CA MET A 225 -2.52 -12.85 -5.28
C MET A 225 -1.55 -12.51 -4.14
N GLY A 226 -0.31 -12.14 -4.48
CA GLY A 226 0.66 -11.76 -3.48
C GLY A 226 2.03 -11.42 -4.05
N PRO A 227 2.95 -10.92 -3.22
CA PRO A 227 4.31 -10.60 -3.62
C PRO A 227 5.11 -11.87 -3.91
N THR A 228 5.94 -11.83 -4.94
CA THR A 228 6.88 -12.89 -5.32
C THR A 228 8.29 -12.34 -5.40
N LEU A 229 9.30 -13.17 -5.15
CA LEU A 229 10.71 -12.76 -5.12
C LEU A 229 11.56 -13.69 -6.00
N VAL A 230 12.30 -13.10 -6.94
CA VAL A 230 13.35 -13.80 -7.70
C VAL A 230 14.69 -13.21 -7.31
N VAL A 231 15.61 -14.06 -6.83
CA VAL A 231 16.99 -13.67 -6.51
C VAL A 231 17.86 -13.99 -7.72
N LEU A 232 18.38 -12.96 -8.38
CA LEU A 232 19.17 -13.09 -9.61
C LEU A 232 20.65 -12.79 -9.35
N ASP A 233 21.50 -13.73 -9.75
CA ASP A 233 22.94 -13.56 -9.65
C ASP A 233 23.46 -12.52 -10.63
N THR A 234 24.43 -11.69 -10.21
CA THR A 234 25.07 -10.68 -11.05
C THR A 234 25.81 -11.28 -12.24
N GLU A 235 26.42 -12.47 -12.09
CA GLU A 235 27.11 -13.13 -13.20
C GLU A 235 26.13 -13.62 -14.27
N LEU A 236 24.94 -14.10 -13.88
CA LEU A 236 23.88 -14.45 -14.84
C LEU A 236 23.35 -13.24 -15.61
N GLN A 237 23.34 -12.06 -15.00
CA GLN A 237 22.96 -10.82 -15.67
C GLN A 237 24.00 -10.42 -16.75
N LYS A 238 25.28 -10.72 -16.52
CA LYS A 238 26.42 -10.39 -17.39
C LYS A 238 26.77 -11.49 -18.39
N GLU A 239 26.28 -12.71 -18.17
CA GLU A 239 26.57 -13.86 -19.03
C GLU A 239 26.11 -13.61 -20.47
N GLU A 240 26.89 -14.04 -21.45
CA GLU A 240 26.52 -13.97 -22.87
C GLU A 240 25.42 -15.00 -23.17
N ALA A 241 24.25 -14.50 -23.58
CA ALA A 241 23.04 -15.31 -23.75
C ALA A 241 23.06 -16.27 -24.96
N ARG A 242 24.08 -16.21 -25.81
CA ARG A 242 24.25 -17.06 -27.00
C ARG A 242 22.95 -17.24 -27.79
N GLU A 243 22.49 -18.48 -27.98
CA GLU A 243 21.31 -18.84 -28.76
C GLU A 243 20.07 -19.14 -27.92
N LEU A 244 20.05 -18.77 -26.63
CA LEU A 244 18.88 -19.00 -25.77
C LEU A 244 17.63 -18.35 -26.37
N LYS A 245 16.54 -19.11 -26.41
CA LYS A 245 15.23 -18.64 -26.85
C LYS A 245 14.33 -18.40 -25.66
N ILE A 246 13.62 -17.28 -25.69
CA ILE A 246 12.60 -16.96 -24.69
C ILE A 246 11.32 -17.74 -25.07
N SER A 247 10.77 -18.50 -24.13
CA SER A 247 9.46 -19.12 -24.29
C SER A 247 8.37 -18.03 -24.27
N ALA A 248 7.40 -18.14 -25.16
CA ALA A 248 6.27 -17.23 -25.19
C ALA A 248 5.53 -17.25 -23.84
N TYR A 249 5.26 -16.09 -23.30
CA TYR A 249 4.49 -15.96 -22.07
C TYR A 249 3.07 -16.49 -22.23
N ARG A 250 2.59 -17.22 -21.24
CA ARG A 250 1.20 -17.72 -21.17
C ARG A 250 0.60 -17.36 -19.81
N PRO A 251 -0.50 -16.57 -19.78
CA PRO A 251 -1.17 -16.23 -18.55
C PRO A 251 -1.79 -17.49 -17.88
N PRO A 252 -1.88 -17.50 -16.54
CA PRO A 252 -2.50 -18.60 -15.82
C PRO A 252 -4.00 -18.64 -16.09
N GLN A 253 -4.57 -19.84 -16.12
CA GLN A 253 -6.01 -20.03 -16.13
C GLN A 253 -6.54 -20.01 -14.70
N ILE A 254 -7.46 -19.11 -14.40
CA ILE A 254 -8.08 -18.99 -13.09
C ILE A 254 -9.42 -19.73 -13.10
N GLY A 255 -9.56 -20.72 -12.21
CA GLY A 255 -10.77 -21.55 -12.13
C GLY A 255 -11.87 -20.91 -11.28
N GLY A 256 -13.09 -20.83 -11.83
CA GLY A 256 -14.30 -20.50 -11.08
C GLY A 256 -15.01 -21.73 -10.52
N VAL A 257 -16.22 -21.54 -10.01
CA VAL A 257 -17.12 -22.62 -9.56
C VAL A 257 -17.51 -23.53 -10.71
N ASP A 258 -17.79 -24.80 -10.40
CA ASP A 258 -18.40 -25.69 -11.36
C ASP A 258 -19.91 -25.42 -11.57
N LEU A 259 -20.50 -26.05 -12.59
CA LEU A 259 -21.88 -25.83 -12.94
C LEU A 259 -22.89 -26.29 -11.85
N ALA A 260 -22.57 -27.35 -11.11
CA ALA A 260 -23.44 -27.83 -10.03
C ALA A 260 -23.45 -26.85 -8.86
N GLN A 261 -22.28 -26.38 -8.46
CA GLN A 261 -22.11 -25.33 -7.45
C GLN A 261 -22.82 -24.03 -7.86
N ALA A 262 -22.63 -23.58 -9.12
CA ALA A 262 -23.29 -22.39 -9.62
C ALA A 262 -24.82 -22.49 -9.58
N ARG A 263 -25.39 -23.65 -9.90
CA ARG A 263 -26.84 -23.93 -9.82
C ARG A 263 -27.36 -23.87 -8.39
N GLU A 264 -26.64 -24.46 -7.46
CA GLU A 264 -27.00 -24.46 -6.04
C GLU A 264 -26.97 -23.04 -5.45
N ILE A 265 -25.91 -22.28 -5.72
CA ILE A 265 -25.78 -20.89 -5.29
C ILE A 265 -26.89 -20.03 -5.87
N ALA A 266 -27.14 -20.14 -7.17
CA ALA A 266 -28.20 -19.39 -7.86
C ALA A 266 -29.57 -19.70 -7.25
N LYS A 267 -29.86 -20.99 -6.98
CA LYS A 267 -31.09 -21.41 -6.32
C LYS A 267 -31.21 -20.79 -4.93
N GLY A 268 -30.17 -20.88 -4.10
CA GLY A 268 -30.15 -20.32 -2.75
C GLY A 268 -30.44 -18.82 -2.72
N LEU A 269 -29.79 -18.05 -3.60
CA LEU A 269 -30.00 -16.60 -3.71
C LEU A 269 -31.42 -16.25 -4.17
N LEU A 270 -31.99 -17.00 -5.11
CA LEU A 270 -33.33 -16.73 -5.64
C LEU A 270 -34.44 -17.14 -4.68
N ASP A 271 -34.26 -18.23 -3.92
CA ASP A 271 -35.27 -18.76 -2.99
C ASP A 271 -35.25 -18.03 -1.62
N ALA A 272 -34.15 -17.35 -1.26
CA ALA A 272 -34.04 -16.60 -0.02
C ALA A 272 -35.06 -15.47 0.10
N GLN A 273 -35.48 -15.14 1.31
CA GLN A 273 -36.35 -14.00 1.60
C GLN A 273 -35.53 -12.71 1.80
N ASN A 274 -34.33 -12.82 2.37
CA ASN A 274 -33.44 -11.71 2.67
C ASN A 274 -31.99 -12.07 2.30
N PRO A 275 -31.68 -12.20 0.98
CA PRO A 275 -30.34 -12.57 0.52
C PRO A 275 -29.36 -11.41 0.69
N ARG A 276 -28.10 -11.77 0.93
CA ARG A 276 -26.98 -10.83 0.98
C ARG A 276 -25.82 -11.31 0.12
N ILE A 277 -25.15 -10.37 -0.52
CA ILE A 277 -23.86 -10.57 -1.16
C ILE A 277 -22.81 -9.76 -0.40
N GLU A 278 -21.92 -10.43 0.29
CA GLU A 278 -20.80 -9.81 0.99
C GLU A 278 -19.62 -9.73 0.04
N VAL A 279 -19.31 -8.52 -0.44
CA VAL A 279 -18.23 -8.28 -1.39
C VAL A 279 -17.05 -7.67 -0.64
N ARG A 280 -15.91 -8.37 -0.60
CA ARG A 280 -14.75 -7.92 0.14
C ARG A 280 -13.64 -7.38 -0.73
N ARG A 281 -13.19 -8.17 -1.70
CA ARG A 281 -12.03 -7.82 -2.51
C ARG A 281 -12.23 -8.29 -3.94
N LEU A 282 -12.57 -7.37 -4.82
CA LEU A 282 -12.58 -7.62 -6.26
C LEU A 282 -11.39 -6.90 -6.90
N ARG A 283 -10.76 -7.56 -7.85
CA ARG A 283 -9.49 -7.12 -8.43
C ARG A 283 -9.68 -6.21 -9.63
N THR A 284 -10.81 -6.34 -10.34
CA THR A 284 -11.04 -5.68 -11.61
C THR A 284 -12.32 -4.85 -11.61
N ALA A 285 -12.34 -3.82 -12.45
CA ALA A 285 -13.57 -3.06 -12.71
C ALA A 285 -14.69 -3.95 -13.26
N GLN A 286 -14.35 -5.00 -14.03
CA GLN A 286 -15.31 -5.97 -14.53
C GLN A 286 -15.90 -6.81 -13.40
N GLY A 287 -15.07 -7.26 -12.44
CA GLY A 287 -15.55 -7.98 -11.25
C GLY A 287 -16.56 -7.14 -10.45
N VAL A 288 -16.27 -5.85 -10.25
CA VAL A 288 -17.21 -4.93 -9.59
C VAL A 288 -18.51 -4.82 -10.37
N LYS A 289 -18.47 -4.65 -11.70
CA LYS A 289 -19.65 -4.59 -12.55
C LYS A 289 -20.49 -5.86 -12.46
N LEU A 290 -19.86 -7.03 -12.53
CA LEU A 290 -20.55 -8.32 -12.43
C LEU A 290 -21.14 -8.55 -11.03
N SER A 291 -20.50 -8.09 -9.96
CA SER A 291 -21.07 -8.18 -8.61
C SER A 291 -22.31 -7.32 -8.44
N VAL A 292 -22.36 -6.15 -9.07
CA VAL A 292 -23.55 -5.29 -9.14
C VAL A 292 -24.66 -5.98 -9.93
N GLU A 293 -24.37 -6.52 -11.12
CA GLU A 293 -25.33 -7.25 -11.95
C GLU A 293 -25.92 -8.44 -11.19
N LEU A 294 -25.10 -9.22 -10.50
CA LEU A 294 -25.57 -10.34 -9.69
C LEU A 294 -26.51 -9.86 -8.58
N ALA A 295 -26.13 -8.81 -7.84
CA ALA A 295 -26.96 -8.24 -6.77
C ALA A 295 -28.33 -7.75 -7.30
N GLU A 296 -28.35 -7.12 -8.46
CA GLU A 296 -29.59 -6.67 -9.11
C GLU A 296 -30.47 -7.83 -9.56
N LEU A 297 -29.88 -8.88 -10.17
CA LEU A 297 -30.62 -10.04 -10.65
C LEU A 297 -31.28 -10.85 -9.56
N VAL A 298 -30.72 -10.85 -8.34
CA VAL A 298 -31.29 -11.61 -7.21
C VAL A 298 -31.95 -10.71 -6.16
N GLY A 299 -31.87 -9.39 -6.29
CA GLY A 299 -32.42 -8.44 -5.34
C GLY A 299 -31.76 -8.51 -3.96
N ALA A 300 -30.46 -8.81 -3.89
CA ALA A 300 -29.72 -8.93 -2.64
C ALA A 300 -29.20 -7.57 -2.16
N SER A 301 -29.18 -7.35 -0.84
CA SER A 301 -28.34 -6.29 -0.30
C SER A 301 -26.88 -6.64 -0.46
N ALA A 302 -26.04 -5.65 -0.74
CA ALA A 302 -24.61 -5.83 -0.87
C ALA A 302 -23.83 -4.89 0.05
N GLY A 303 -22.71 -5.35 0.56
CA GLY A 303 -21.84 -4.56 1.42
C GLY A 303 -20.42 -4.57 0.95
N THR A 304 -19.70 -3.48 1.19
CA THR A 304 -18.29 -3.33 0.89
C THR A 304 -17.37 -3.95 1.96
N GLY A 305 -17.91 -4.61 2.93
CA GLY A 305 -17.30 -5.41 3.99
C GLY A 305 -16.02 -4.90 4.66
N ALA A 306 -14.99 -4.52 3.93
CA ALA A 306 -13.70 -4.12 4.47
C ALA A 306 -13.35 -2.66 4.14
N THR A 307 -12.81 -1.96 5.12
CA THR A 307 -12.27 -0.60 4.97
C THR A 307 -10.81 -0.59 4.49
N THR A 308 -10.15 -1.75 4.48
CA THR A 308 -8.73 -1.90 4.11
C THR A 308 -8.50 -2.27 2.65
N GLY A 309 -9.50 -2.87 1.99
CA GLY A 309 -9.42 -3.24 0.56
C GLY A 309 -9.95 -2.14 -0.38
N PRO A 310 -9.72 -2.31 -1.69
CA PRO A 310 -10.30 -1.44 -2.71
C PRO A 310 -11.84 -1.43 -2.65
N MET A 311 -12.44 -0.34 -3.17
CA MET A 311 -13.89 -0.25 -3.31
C MET A 311 -14.40 -1.36 -4.24
N SER A 312 -15.19 -2.28 -3.70
CA SER A 312 -15.66 -3.48 -4.40
C SER A 312 -17.14 -3.45 -4.78
N PHE A 313 -17.90 -2.48 -4.27
CA PHE A 313 -19.30 -2.25 -4.62
C PHE A 313 -19.62 -0.75 -4.55
N PRO A 314 -20.32 -0.16 -5.53
CA PRO A 314 -20.58 1.28 -5.57
C PRO A 314 -21.40 1.74 -4.34
N GLN A 315 -20.87 2.69 -3.61
CA GLN A 315 -21.43 3.13 -2.32
C GLN A 315 -22.82 3.77 -2.44
N ARG A 316 -23.12 4.40 -3.59
CA ARG A 316 -24.42 5.03 -3.85
C ARG A 316 -25.44 4.10 -4.50
N HIS A 317 -25.05 2.86 -4.80
CA HIS A 317 -25.99 1.90 -5.37
C HIS A 317 -27.15 1.61 -4.38
N PRO A 318 -28.42 1.54 -4.81
CA PRO A 318 -29.56 1.31 -3.92
C PRO A 318 -29.45 0.05 -3.07
N LEU A 319 -28.81 -0.99 -3.60
CA LEU A 319 -28.60 -2.25 -2.87
C LEU A 319 -27.36 -2.24 -1.96
N CYS A 320 -26.56 -1.17 -1.96
CA CYS A 320 -25.40 -1.05 -1.06
C CYS A 320 -25.84 -0.71 0.35
N GLY A 321 -25.69 -1.65 1.29
CA GLY A 321 -26.03 -1.46 2.69
C GLY A 321 -26.52 -2.74 3.36
N PRO A 322 -26.99 -2.64 4.61
CA PRO A 322 -27.43 -3.81 5.39
C PRO A 322 -28.77 -4.41 4.94
N GLY A 323 -29.56 -3.71 4.12
CA GLY A 323 -30.93 -4.12 3.81
C GLY A 323 -31.90 -3.85 4.97
N PRO A 324 -33.14 -4.39 4.89
CA PRO A 324 -34.18 -4.15 5.89
C PRO A 324 -33.96 -4.90 7.22
N SER A 325 -33.08 -5.90 7.23
CA SER A 325 -32.74 -6.72 8.39
C SER A 325 -31.34 -7.25 8.27
N THR A 326 -30.64 -7.39 9.39
CA THR A 326 -29.33 -8.07 9.48
C THR A 326 -29.47 -9.58 9.68
N ALA A 327 -30.70 -10.11 9.78
CA ALA A 327 -30.97 -11.54 9.79
C ALA A 327 -31.09 -12.04 8.34
N TYR A 328 -29.96 -12.32 7.72
CA TYR A 328 -29.91 -12.86 6.37
C TYR A 328 -30.16 -14.36 6.40
N ASP A 329 -31.04 -14.86 5.51
CA ASP A 329 -31.36 -16.26 5.37
C ASP A 329 -30.48 -16.96 4.32
N TYR A 330 -29.81 -16.20 3.45
CA TYR A 330 -28.76 -16.66 2.55
C TYR A 330 -27.72 -15.56 2.34
N THR A 331 -26.45 -15.91 2.52
CA THR A 331 -25.34 -14.98 2.25
C THR A 331 -24.32 -15.63 1.31
N LEU A 332 -24.03 -14.95 0.20
CA LEU A 332 -22.93 -15.27 -0.68
C LEU A 332 -21.74 -14.35 -0.34
N GLY A 333 -20.62 -14.94 0.07
CA GLY A 333 -19.36 -14.21 0.25
C GLY A 333 -18.49 -14.27 -0.98
N LEU A 334 -18.06 -13.10 -1.47
CA LEU A 334 -17.11 -12.95 -2.57
C LEU A 334 -15.76 -12.52 -2.00
N GLU A 335 -14.70 -13.31 -2.20
CA GLU A 335 -13.33 -13.05 -1.72
C GLU A 335 -13.24 -12.87 -0.18
N ILE A 336 -13.94 -13.69 0.56
CA ILE A 336 -13.86 -13.70 2.03
C ILE A 336 -12.75 -14.66 2.46
N PRO A 337 -11.77 -14.24 3.27
CA PRO A 337 -10.75 -15.13 3.80
C PRO A 337 -11.34 -16.28 4.60
N ALA A 338 -10.82 -17.49 4.43
CA ALA A 338 -11.30 -18.71 5.09
C ALA A 338 -11.45 -18.55 6.62
N ALA A 339 -10.51 -17.86 7.27
CA ALA A 339 -10.55 -17.59 8.70
C ALA A 339 -11.74 -16.70 9.15
N GLN A 340 -12.39 -16.01 8.23
CA GLN A 340 -13.56 -15.14 8.51
C GLN A 340 -14.88 -15.79 8.09
N ALA A 341 -14.85 -16.88 7.33
CA ALA A 341 -16.05 -17.57 6.89
C ALA A 341 -16.90 -18.12 8.07
N SER A 342 -16.26 -18.43 9.19
CA SER A 342 -16.93 -18.89 10.42
C SER A 342 -17.73 -17.81 11.17
N ILE A 343 -17.59 -16.54 10.78
CA ILE A 343 -18.25 -15.39 11.44
C ILE A 343 -19.56 -15.02 10.74
N ILE A 344 -19.83 -15.59 9.58
CA ILE A 344 -20.96 -15.22 8.72
C ILE A 344 -22.07 -16.27 8.90
N GLY A 345 -23.26 -15.83 9.22
CA GLY A 345 -24.40 -16.61 9.70
C GLY A 345 -24.91 -17.80 8.86
N PRO A 346 -26.04 -18.43 9.25
CA PRO A 346 -26.51 -19.67 8.64
C PRO A 346 -26.91 -19.50 7.16
N GLY A 347 -26.58 -20.52 6.33
CA GLY A 347 -26.95 -20.54 4.91
C GLY A 347 -25.89 -19.98 3.94
N LEU A 348 -24.63 -19.90 4.36
CA LEU A 348 -23.55 -19.27 3.59
C LEU A 348 -22.94 -20.20 2.54
N ALA A 349 -23.03 -19.83 1.28
CA ALA A 349 -22.10 -20.27 0.25
C ALA A 349 -21.01 -19.20 0.12
N THR A 350 -19.76 -19.53 0.45
CA THR A 350 -18.63 -18.63 0.38
C THR A 350 -17.70 -19.06 -0.74
N LEU A 351 -17.48 -18.18 -1.72
CA LEU A 351 -16.41 -18.36 -2.69
C LEU A 351 -15.11 -17.94 -2.03
N LEU A 352 -14.33 -18.92 -1.61
CA LEU A 352 -13.03 -18.69 -0.98
C LEU A 352 -11.94 -18.61 -2.02
N GLU A 353 -10.96 -17.77 -1.74
CA GLU A 353 -9.69 -17.83 -2.44
C GLU A 353 -9.07 -19.23 -2.28
N ARG A 354 -8.46 -19.72 -3.35
CA ARG A 354 -7.72 -20.97 -3.35
C ARG A 354 -6.61 -20.90 -2.31
N ASP A 355 -6.72 -21.67 -1.28
CA ASP A 355 -5.78 -21.65 -0.15
C ASP A 355 -4.39 -22.11 -0.61
N SER A 356 -3.40 -21.24 -0.51
CA SER A 356 -2.01 -21.66 -0.45
C SER A 356 -1.77 -22.12 0.97
N ALA A 357 -1.78 -23.42 1.17
CA ALA A 357 -1.42 -24.19 2.34
C ALA A 357 -1.06 -23.40 3.62
N ASN A 358 -1.88 -23.56 4.65
CA ASN A 358 -1.54 -23.40 6.07
C ASN A 358 -0.81 -22.11 6.49
N ILE A 359 -1.50 -21.00 6.46
CA ILE A 359 -1.15 -19.92 7.36
C ILE A 359 -2.29 -19.78 8.36
N GLY A 360 -2.20 -20.56 9.43
CA GLY A 360 -2.99 -20.38 10.64
C GLY A 360 -2.49 -19.12 11.36
N PHE A 361 -2.81 -17.95 10.88
CA PHE A 361 -2.76 -16.76 11.70
C PHE A 361 -4.02 -16.74 12.54
N GLY A 362 -3.85 -17.03 13.83
CA GLY A 362 -4.82 -16.70 14.83
C GLY A 362 -5.19 -15.23 14.64
N GLY A 363 -6.42 -14.96 14.19
CA GLY A 363 -6.89 -13.63 13.90
C GLY A 363 -6.77 -12.74 15.13
N ILE A 364 -5.80 -11.85 15.14
CA ILE A 364 -5.93 -10.59 15.85
C ILE A 364 -6.85 -9.77 14.95
N ALA A 365 -8.14 -9.85 15.20
CA ALA A 365 -9.07 -8.85 14.70
C ALA A 365 -8.50 -7.48 15.10
N PRO A 366 -8.40 -6.49 14.19
CA PRO A 366 -8.11 -5.14 14.62
C PRO A 366 -9.16 -4.82 15.68
N ALA A 367 -8.71 -4.43 16.87
CA ALA A 367 -9.56 -3.95 17.93
C ALA A 367 -10.20 -2.64 17.45
N ALA A 368 -11.29 -2.76 16.68
CA ALA A 368 -12.30 -1.72 16.70
C ALA A 368 -12.75 -1.65 18.16
N GLY A 369 -12.51 -0.53 18.81
CA GLY A 369 -12.97 -0.28 20.14
C GLY A 369 -14.49 -0.42 20.21
N GLY A 370 -14.95 -1.61 20.51
CA GLY A 370 -16.34 -2.00 20.65
C GLY A 370 -16.42 -3.22 21.54
N ARG A 371 -16.90 -3.04 22.74
CA ARG A 371 -17.11 -4.07 23.74
C ARG A 371 -17.80 -5.30 23.15
N GLY A 372 -17.15 -6.47 23.27
CA GLY A 372 -17.78 -7.74 23.61
C GLY A 372 -18.91 -8.22 22.70
N ALA A 373 -18.61 -8.80 21.55
CA ALA A 373 -19.46 -9.85 21.03
C ALA A 373 -19.07 -11.17 21.71
N ARG A 374 -19.74 -11.53 22.78
CA ARG A 374 -19.75 -12.90 23.30
C ARG A 374 -20.35 -13.80 22.21
N GLY A 375 -19.58 -14.82 21.81
CA GLY A 375 -20.00 -15.80 20.83
C GLY A 375 -21.34 -16.42 21.22
N GLY A 376 -22.36 -16.18 20.39
CA GLY A 376 -23.58 -16.97 20.40
C GLY A 376 -23.27 -18.34 19.77
N ALA A 377 -23.46 -19.40 20.55
CA ALA A 377 -23.45 -20.76 20.05
C ALA A 377 -24.57 -20.93 19.01
N GLY A 378 -24.22 -21.31 17.77
CA GLY A 378 -25.20 -21.56 16.70
C GLY A 378 -24.65 -21.32 15.29
N ALA A 379 -23.36 -21.46 15.03
CA ALA A 379 -22.84 -21.43 13.68
C ALA A 379 -23.21 -22.72 12.96
N THR A 380 -24.25 -22.68 12.12
CA THR A 380 -24.46 -23.68 11.08
C THR A 380 -23.31 -23.62 10.09
N SER A 381 -22.82 -24.79 9.67
CA SER A 381 -21.64 -24.92 8.81
C SER A 381 -21.79 -24.15 7.51
N ALA A 382 -20.97 -23.11 7.32
CA ALA A 382 -20.82 -22.46 6.05
C ALA A 382 -20.15 -23.43 5.06
N THR A 383 -20.69 -23.57 3.86
CA THR A 383 -20.04 -24.34 2.79
C THR A 383 -18.98 -23.44 2.17
N ALA A 384 -17.71 -23.79 2.40
CA ALA A 384 -16.59 -23.11 1.77
C ALA A 384 -16.34 -23.72 0.39
N ILE A 385 -16.36 -22.90 -0.66
CA ILE A 385 -16.07 -23.31 -2.04
C ILE A 385 -14.71 -22.74 -2.44
N GLN A 386 -13.79 -23.61 -2.79
CA GLN A 386 -12.47 -23.20 -3.29
C GLN A 386 -12.55 -22.84 -4.78
N ALA A 387 -12.90 -21.61 -5.06
CA ALA A 387 -12.98 -21.07 -6.42
C ALA A 387 -12.69 -19.56 -6.40
N ASP A 388 -12.22 -19.04 -7.51
CA ASP A 388 -12.05 -17.59 -7.66
C ASP A 388 -13.41 -16.91 -7.85
N ALA A 389 -13.68 -15.87 -7.08
CA ALA A 389 -14.96 -15.19 -7.11
C ALA A 389 -15.21 -14.50 -8.45
N GLU A 390 -14.25 -13.75 -8.98
CA GLU A 390 -14.44 -13.03 -10.26
C GLU A 390 -14.59 -14.00 -11.43
N ALA A 391 -13.81 -15.08 -11.48
CA ALA A 391 -13.96 -16.12 -12.49
C ALA A 391 -15.31 -16.88 -12.39
N SER A 392 -15.93 -16.89 -11.20
CA SER A 392 -17.20 -17.53 -10.94
C SER A 392 -18.42 -16.67 -11.33
N LEU A 393 -18.30 -15.35 -11.25
CA LEU A 393 -19.42 -14.42 -11.46
C LEU A 393 -20.14 -14.62 -12.79
N PRO A 394 -19.48 -14.79 -13.96
CA PRO A 394 -20.18 -14.99 -15.22
C PRO A 394 -21.10 -16.22 -15.21
N LEU A 395 -20.59 -17.37 -14.72
CA LEU A 395 -21.38 -18.60 -14.65
C LEU A 395 -22.53 -18.50 -13.65
N LEU A 396 -22.30 -17.85 -12.49
CA LEU A 396 -23.35 -17.59 -11.51
C LEU A 396 -24.47 -16.72 -12.09
N ILE A 397 -24.14 -15.67 -12.82
CA ILE A 397 -25.10 -14.77 -13.47
C ILE A 397 -25.92 -15.53 -14.50
N GLU A 398 -25.29 -16.37 -15.34
CA GLU A 398 -25.99 -17.18 -16.32
C GLU A 398 -26.96 -18.19 -15.64
N GLU A 399 -26.54 -18.84 -14.58
CA GLU A 399 -27.41 -19.77 -13.84
C GLU A 399 -28.55 -19.06 -13.11
N VAL A 400 -28.33 -17.86 -12.58
CA VAL A 400 -29.41 -17.02 -12.03
C VAL A 400 -30.42 -16.64 -13.11
N LYS A 401 -29.95 -16.15 -14.27
CA LYS A 401 -30.83 -15.82 -15.41
C LYS A 401 -31.66 -17.02 -15.87
N ARG A 402 -31.05 -18.21 -15.91
CA ARG A 402 -31.72 -19.45 -16.30
C ARG A 402 -32.82 -19.87 -15.30
N GLN A 403 -32.63 -19.64 -14.01
CA GLN A 403 -33.56 -20.03 -12.94
C GLN A 403 -34.60 -18.92 -12.61
N LEU A 404 -34.45 -17.71 -13.21
CA LEU A 404 -35.30 -16.56 -12.93
C LEU A 404 -36.62 -16.66 -13.71
N THR A 405 -37.60 -17.37 -13.12
CA THR A 405 -38.96 -17.46 -13.65
C THR A 405 -39.71 -16.11 -13.51
N PRO A 406 -40.86 -15.90 -14.22
CA PRO A 406 -41.67 -14.71 -14.06
C PRO A 406 -42.09 -14.44 -12.61
N ASP A 407 -42.47 -15.47 -11.85
CA ASP A 407 -42.82 -15.35 -10.43
C ASP A 407 -41.62 -14.93 -9.57
N LYS A 408 -40.46 -15.54 -9.76
CA LYS A 408 -39.24 -15.16 -9.06
C LYS A 408 -38.82 -13.74 -9.42
N ARG A 409 -39.00 -13.31 -10.66
CA ARG A 409 -38.71 -11.94 -11.09
C ARG A 409 -39.55 -10.91 -10.32
N ARG A 410 -40.85 -11.18 -10.15
CA ARG A 410 -41.73 -10.31 -9.33
C ARG A 410 -41.24 -10.21 -7.89
N ILE A 411 -40.88 -11.34 -7.26
CA ILE A 411 -40.35 -11.39 -5.90
C ILE A 411 -39.04 -10.61 -5.80
N VAL A 412 -38.15 -10.76 -6.78
CA VAL A 412 -36.87 -10.02 -6.84
C VAL A 412 -37.12 -8.52 -6.91
N GLU A 413 -38.05 -8.04 -7.74
CA GLU A 413 -38.34 -6.60 -7.82
C GLU A 413 -38.93 -6.04 -6.52
N GLU A 414 -39.83 -6.77 -5.87
CA GLU A 414 -40.36 -6.40 -4.54
C GLU A 414 -39.25 -6.33 -3.49
N ARG A 415 -38.32 -7.28 -3.54
CA ARG A 415 -37.16 -7.36 -2.64
C ARG A 415 -36.19 -6.19 -2.89
N LYS A 416 -35.88 -5.89 -4.15
CA LYS A 416 -35.03 -4.73 -4.53
C LYS A 416 -35.60 -3.43 -3.96
N ALA A 417 -36.90 -3.20 -4.10
CA ALA A 417 -37.54 -2.00 -3.59
C ALA A 417 -37.40 -1.89 -2.07
N LYS A 418 -37.66 -2.97 -1.33
CA LYS A 418 -37.50 -3.01 0.15
C LYS A 418 -36.06 -2.75 0.58
N HIS A 419 -35.09 -3.38 -0.10
CA HIS A 419 -33.66 -3.20 0.20
C HIS A 419 -33.19 -1.77 -0.12
N ALA A 420 -33.61 -1.22 -1.24
CA ALA A 420 -33.27 0.15 -1.64
C ALA A 420 -33.78 1.19 -0.64
N GLU A 421 -35.05 1.07 -0.20
CA GLU A 421 -35.66 1.94 0.81
C GLU A 421 -34.90 1.86 2.15
N ALA A 422 -34.68 0.64 2.65
CA ALA A 422 -33.98 0.42 3.92
C ALA A 422 -32.54 0.95 3.88
N ASN A 423 -31.80 0.69 2.80
CA ASN A 423 -30.42 1.16 2.64
C ASN A 423 -30.33 2.68 2.51
N GLN A 424 -31.28 3.30 1.80
CA GLN A 424 -31.35 4.76 1.70
C GLN A 424 -31.60 5.39 3.08
N LYS A 425 -32.55 4.85 3.85
CA LYS A 425 -32.84 5.30 5.21
C LYS A 425 -31.61 5.17 6.11
N ALA A 426 -31.01 3.99 6.17
CA ALA A 426 -29.82 3.73 6.97
C ALA A 426 -28.64 4.67 6.61
N ARG A 427 -28.47 4.96 5.32
CA ARG A 427 -27.44 5.90 4.85
C ARG A 427 -27.71 7.33 5.30
N ILE A 428 -28.94 7.81 5.18
CA ILE A 428 -29.33 9.16 5.64
C ILE A 428 -29.13 9.28 7.14
N GLU A 429 -29.55 8.28 7.92
CA GLU A 429 -29.35 8.24 9.37
C GLU A 429 -27.87 8.27 9.74
N ALA A 430 -27.04 7.41 9.09
CA ALA A 430 -25.59 7.36 9.33
C ALA A 430 -24.91 8.69 8.98
N LEU A 431 -25.27 9.32 7.85
CA LEU A 431 -24.74 10.61 7.44
C LEU A 431 -25.15 11.72 8.42
N THR A 432 -26.43 11.75 8.82
CA THR A 432 -26.97 12.73 9.78
C THR A 432 -26.22 12.61 11.11
N GLN A 433 -26.08 11.40 11.64
CA GLN A 433 -25.34 11.14 12.87
C GLN A 433 -23.86 11.54 12.73
N ALA A 434 -23.23 11.19 11.61
CA ALA A 434 -21.84 11.55 11.34
C ALA A 434 -21.64 13.07 11.33
N VAL A 435 -22.53 13.81 10.67
CA VAL A 435 -22.48 15.28 10.62
C VAL A 435 -22.69 15.89 12.00
N GLN A 436 -23.67 15.39 12.77
CA GLN A 436 -23.93 15.88 14.14
C GLN A 436 -22.75 15.62 15.08
N THR A 437 -22.21 14.41 15.07
CA THR A 437 -21.06 14.03 15.91
C THR A 437 -19.81 14.84 15.57
N LYS A 438 -19.63 15.20 14.29
CA LYS A 438 -18.43 15.89 13.79
C LYS A 438 -18.49 17.41 13.90
N ARG A 439 -19.63 17.98 14.30
CA ARG A 439 -19.75 19.43 14.51
C ARG A 439 -19.00 19.93 15.74
N ASN A 440 -18.71 19.06 16.72
CA ASN A 440 -17.93 19.45 17.87
C ASN A 440 -16.52 19.83 17.44
N GLY A 441 -16.14 21.08 17.73
CA GLY A 441 -14.85 21.63 17.32
C GLY A 441 -14.71 21.90 15.83
N TRP A 442 -15.81 21.95 15.07
CA TRP A 442 -15.79 22.15 13.61
C TRP A 442 -15.01 23.39 13.17
N ASP A 443 -15.23 24.52 13.85
CA ASP A 443 -14.57 25.80 13.56
C ASP A 443 -13.35 26.06 14.47
N SER A 444 -12.91 25.04 15.22
CA SER A 444 -11.79 25.18 16.13
C SER A 444 -10.44 25.15 15.37
N SER A 445 -9.45 25.82 15.96
CA SER A 445 -8.04 25.69 15.63
C SER A 445 -7.34 24.96 16.78
N PRO A 446 -6.58 23.90 16.51
CA PRO A 446 -6.30 23.23 15.23
C PRO A 446 -7.51 22.58 14.56
N VAL A 447 -7.39 22.25 13.27
CA VAL A 447 -8.45 21.76 12.39
C VAL A 447 -9.00 20.41 12.85
N ALA A 448 -10.33 20.26 12.87
CA ALA A 448 -10.95 18.95 13.08
C ALA A 448 -10.71 18.02 11.88
N THR A 449 -10.36 16.76 12.13
CA THR A 449 -10.09 15.77 11.07
C THR A 449 -11.24 15.68 10.05
N ALA A 450 -12.48 15.63 10.51
CA ALA A 450 -13.66 15.57 9.64
C ALA A 450 -13.78 16.78 8.69
N ARG A 451 -13.28 17.95 9.12
CA ARG A 451 -13.31 19.18 8.34
C ARG A 451 -12.45 19.07 7.08
N ILE A 452 -11.31 18.38 7.14
CA ILE A 452 -10.45 18.14 5.97
C ILE A 452 -11.26 17.43 4.87
N TYR A 453 -11.94 16.35 5.22
CA TYR A 453 -12.73 15.57 4.25
C TYR A 453 -13.92 16.36 3.71
N ALA A 454 -14.64 17.07 4.56
CA ALA A 454 -15.82 17.83 4.16
C ALA A 454 -15.48 19.03 3.28
N GLU A 455 -14.38 19.75 3.57
CA GLU A 455 -13.93 20.91 2.77
C GLU A 455 -13.31 20.49 1.44
N LEU A 456 -12.71 19.31 1.36
CA LEU A 456 -12.14 18.81 0.10
C LEU A 456 -13.21 18.29 -0.86
N TRP A 457 -14.29 17.68 -0.35
CA TRP A 457 -15.32 17.02 -1.15
C TRP A 457 -15.94 17.88 -2.26
N PRO A 458 -16.36 19.14 -2.03
CA PRO A 458 -16.92 19.99 -3.08
C PRO A 458 -16.00 20.18 -4.29
N TRP A 459 -14.68 20.12 -4.08
CA TRP A 459 -13.68 20.35 -5.12
C TRP A 459 -13.39 19.11 -5.96
N ILE A 460 -13.54 17.90 -5.38
CA ILE A 460 -13.18 16.64 -6.05
C ILE A 460 -14.37 15.85 -6.58
N LYS A 461 -15.60 16.06 -6.06
CA LYS A 461 -16.77 15.23 -6.36
C LYS A 461 -17.09 15.08 -7.87
N ASN A 462 -16.75 16.06 -8.69
CA ASN A 462 -16.98 16.07 -10.12
C ASN A 462 -15.73 15.76 -10.95
N GLU A 463 -14.59 15.51 -10.30
CA GLU A 463 -13.33 15.19 -10.95
C GLU A 463 -13.16 13.67 -11.12
N ASP A 464 -12.15 13.27 -11.89
CA ASP A 464 -11.66 11.90 -11.84
C ASP A 464 -10.56 11.81 -10.78
N TRP A 465 -10.85 11.12 -9.68
CA TRP A 465 -9.98 11.06 -8.52
C TRP A 465 -9.90 9.67 -7.91
N CYS A 466 -8.83 9.44 -7.17
CA CYS A 466 -8.56 8.23 -6.42
C CYS A 466 -8.04 8.60 -5.02
N LEU A 467 -8.66 8.08 -3.96
CA LEU A 467 -8.11 8.11 -2.61
C LEU A 467 -7.19 6.90 -2.42
N ALA A 468 -5.89 7.13 -2.47
CA ALA A 468 -4.89 6.07 -2.34
C ALA A 468 -4.59 5.71 -0.88
N SER A 469 -4.58 6.71 0.01
CA SER A 469 -4.39 6.51 1.44
C SER A 469 -5.33 7.42 2.24
N PRO A 470 -6.16 6.88 3.14
CA PRO A 470 -7.14 7.62 3.93
C PRO A 470 -6.62 7.95 5.32
N SER A 471 -5.38 8.27 5.58
CA SER A 471 -4.87 8.44 6.95
C SER A 471 -5.41 7.35 7.91
N GLY A 472 -4.66 6.31 8.15
CA GLY A 472 -5.07 4.99 8.68
C GLY A 472 -6.08 4.94 9.84
N PHE A 473 -6.12 5.94 10.72
CA PHE A 473 -6.99 5.93 11.89
C PHE A 473 -7.87 7.17 12.01
N SER A 474 -8.13 7.86 10.91
CA SER A 474 -8.96 9.08 10.91
C SER A 474 -10.47 8.84 11.15
N GLY A 475 -10.86 7.63 11.52
CA GLY A 475 -12.27 7.24 11.56
C GLY A 475 -12.83 7.10 10.13
N ALA A 476 -14.02 6.58 9.96
CA ALA A 476 -14.60 6.32 8.65
C ALA A 476 -15.03 7.62 7.88
N HIS A 477 -14.30 8.73 8.04
CA HIS A 477 -14.69 10.03 7.45
C HIS A 477 -14.73 9.98 5.93
N ASN A 478 -13.77 9.30 5.28
CA ASN A 478 -13.77 9.10 3.84
C ASN A 478 -15.03 8.39 3.35
N VAL A 479 -15.41 7.27 3.98
CA VAL A 479 -16.61 6.49 3.59
C VAL A 479 -17.92 7.20 3.95
N GLN A 480 -17.92 8.04 4.98
CA GLN A 480 -19.10 8.75 5.45
C GLN A 480 -19.37 10.06 4.70
N LEU A 481 -18.33 10.77 4.31
CA LEU A 481 -18.42 12.13 3.75
C LEU A 481 -18.19 12.17 2.23
N TRP A 482 -17.59 11.14 1.63
CA TRP A 482 -17.32 11.06 0.20
C TRP A 482 -18.12 9.93 -0.44
N ASP A 483 -18.31 10.00 -1.77
CA ASP A 483 -19.02 9.00 -2.54
C ASP A 483 -18.06 8.16 -3.38
N HIS A 484 -17.77 6.95 -2.93
CA HIS A 484 -16.93 6.01 -3.65
C HIS A 484 -17.78 5.16 -4.59
N ASN A 485 -17.91 5.57 -5.86
CA ASN A 485 -18.75 4.90 -6.85
C ASN A 485 -17.97 4.26 -8.01
N LYS A 486 -16.69 4.56 -8.14
CA LYS A 486 -15.82 3.99 -9.18
C LYS A 486 -14.83 3.02 -8.54
N PRO A 487 -14.50 1.87 -9.17
CA PRO A 487 -13.63 0.84 -8.59
C PRO A 487 -12.31 1.37 -8.02
N TYR A 488 -11.75 2.38 -8.67
CA TYR A 488 -10.49 3.00 -8.29
C TYR A 488 -10.63 4.19 -7.33
N SER A 489 -11.83 4.64 -7.01
CA SER A 489 -12.03 5.84 -6.16
C SER A 489 -11.56 5.65 -4.71
N TYR A 490 -11.40 4.41 -4.27
CA TYR A 490 -10.84 4.07 -2.98
C TYR A 490 -9.99 2.80 -3.08
N LEU A 491 -8.70 2.90 -2.83
CA LEU A 491 -7.77 1.78 -2.86
C LEU A 491 -7.62 1.08 -1.50
N GLY A 492 -8.24 1.65 -0.46
CA GLY A 492 -8.05 1.20 0.91
C GLY A 492 -6.70 1.59 1.50
N GLY A 493 -6.56 1.47 2.81
CA GLY A 493 -5.26 1.50 3.47
C GLY A 493 -4.58 0.13 3.40
N GLN A 494 -3.51 -0.06 4.15
CA GLN A 494 -2.88 -1.38 4.32
C GLN A 494 -3.44 -2.10 5.55
N GLY A 495 -3.59 -3.42 5.45
CA GLY A 495 -4.19 -4.22 6.53
C GLY A 495 -3.18 -4.77 7.56
N ALA A 496 -1.90 -4.75 7.25
CA ALA A 496 -0.85 -5.32 8.10
C ALA A 496 -0.51 -4.50 9.35
N GLY A 497 -0.95 -3.24 9.43
CA GLY A 497 -0.74 -2.35 10.57
C GLY A 497 0.66 -1.71 10.66
N GLY A 498 1.55 -1.97 9.69
CA GLY A 498 2.88 -1.35 9.63
C GLY A 498 2.83 0.09 9.15
N MET A 499 3.75 0.92 9.62
CA MET A 499 3.87 2.32 9.20
C MET A 499 4.75 2.45 7.94
N GLY A 500 4.76 3.64 7.32
CA GLY A 500 5.53 3.91 6.11
C GLY A 500 4.78 3.66 4.79
N TYR A 501 3.49 3.37 4.85
CA TYR A 501 2.68 2.98 3.68
C TYR A 501 2.13 4.16 2.87
N GLY A 502 1.57 5.18 3.53
CA GLY A 502 0.68 6.16 2.90
C GLY A 502 1.27 6.87 1.69
N ALA A 503 2.41 7.52 1.86
CA ALA A 503 3.04 8.31 0.80
C ALA A 503 3.58 7.44 -0.35
N PRO A 504 4.37 6.36 -0.13
CA PRO A 504 4.86 5.55 -1.23
C PRO A 504 3.74 4.84 -2.01
N ALA A 505 2.71 4.31 -1.33
CA ALA A 505 1.57 3.70 -2.01
C ALA A 505 0.81 4.70 -2.88
N SER A 506 0.70 5.95 -2.42
CA SER A 506 0.06 7.03 -3.20
C SER A 506 0.87 7.41 -4.43
N VAL A 507 2.20 7.36 -4.36
CA VAL A 507 3.08 7.55 -5.53
C VAL A 507 2.89 6.41 -6.53
N GLY A 508 2.80 5.16 -6.08
CA GLY A 508 2.48 4.02 -6.95
C GLY A 508 1.10 4.14 -7.63
N ALA A 509 0.09 4.56 -6.88
CA ALA A 509 -1.23 4.85 -7.44
C ALA A 509 -1.20 6.02 -8.44
N ALA A 510 -0.34 7.02 -8.22
CA ALA A 510 -0.17 8.15 -9.12
C ALA A 510 0.55 7.77 -10.43
N LEU A 511 1.46 6.79 -10.41
CA LEU A 511 2.02 6.19 -11.62
C LEU A 511 0.90 5.54 -12.46
N ALA A 512 0.02 4.76 -11.83
CA ALA A 512 -1.15 4.17 -12.48
C ALA A 512 -2.12 5.21 -13.05
N ALA A 513 -2.21 6.38 -12.43
CA ALA A 513 -3.10 7.47 -12.82
C ALA A 513 -2.52 8.39 -13.90
N LYS A 514 -1.20 8.39 -14.11
CA LYS A 514 -0.45 9.35 -14.95
C LYS A 514 -1.00 9.48 -16.37
N SER A 515 -1.32 8.35 -17.01
CA SER A 515 -1.86 8.33 -18.38
C SER A 515 -3.37 8.64 -18.47
N ARG A 516 -4.07 8.71 -17.34
CA ARG A 516 -5.54 8.81 -17.27
C ARG A 516 -6.03 10.18 -16.85
N ASN A 517 -5.13 11.13 -16.61
CA ASN A 517 -5.45 12.46 -16.09
C ASN A 517 -6.27 12.41 -14.78
N ARG A 518 -6.02 11.38 -13.94
CA ARG A 518 -6.70 11.16 -12.66
C ARG A 518 -5.89 11.76 -11.53
N ILE A 519 -6.55 12.48 -10.63
CA ILE A 519 -5.91 13.05 -9.44
C ILE A 519 -5.83 11.98 -8.36
N VAL A 520 -4.64 11.76 -7.81
CA VAL A 520 -4.46 10.88 -6.65
C VAL A 520 -4.41 11.73 -5.38
N ILE A 521 -5.19 11.34 -4.40
CA ILE A 521 -5.30 12.00 -3.09
C ILE A 521 -4.70 11.09 -2.03
N ASN A 522 -3.81 11.67 -1.24
CA ASN A 522 -3.20 11.06 -0.07
C ASN A 522 -3.54 11.90 1.17
N ILE A 523 -4.30 11.34 2.10
CA ILE A 523 -4.43 11.92 3.44
C ILE A 523 -3.39 11.25 4.31
N GLN A 524 -2.31 11.96 4.60
CA GLN A 524 -1.07 11.40 5.14
C GLN A 524 -0.94 11.64 6.64
N CYS A 525 -0.73 10.58 7.42
CA CYS A 525 -0.37 10.72 8.83
C CYS A 525 1.03 11.32 8.99
N ASP A 526 1.20 12.19 9.97
CA ASP A 526 2.46 12.85 10.27
C ASP A 526 3.58 11.87 10.61
N GLY A 527 3.37 10.97 11.56
CA GLY A 527 4.37 9.96 11.93
C GLY A 527 4.73 9.02 10.78
N ASP A 528 3.73 8.59 9.99
CA ASP A 528 3.90 7.66 8.87
C ASP A 528 4.83 8.21 7.76
N LEU A 529 4.76 9.50 7.45
CA LEU A 529 5.63 10.10 6.44
C LEU A 529 7.11 10.04 6.80
N ASN A 530 7.45 10.05 8.10
CA ASN A 530 8.85 10.04 8.54
C ASN A 530 9.59 8.72 8.25
N TYR A 531 8.89 7.64 7.88
CA TYR A 531 9.54 6.38 7.53
C TYR A 531 10.23 6.46 6.16
N ALA A 532 9.59 7.09 5.17
CA ALA A 532 10.11 7.13 3.81
C ALA A 532 9.83 8.48 3.11
N PRO A 533 10.25 9.62 3.67
CA PRO A 533 9.94 10.94 3.12
C PRO A 533 10.60 11.19 1.76
N GLY A 534 11.68 10.45 1.42
CA GLY A 534 12.35 10.55 0.12
C GLY A 534 11.45 10.28 -1.08
N VAL A 535 10.32 9.60 -0.89
CA VAL A 535 9.35 9.36 -1.96
C VAL A 535 8.70 10.64 -2.50
N LEU A 536 8.73 11.73 -1.75
CA LEU A 536 8.28 13.05 -2.20
C LEU A 536 9.12 13.54 -3.38
N TRP A 537 10.44 13.32 -3.33
CA TRP A 537 11.34 13.60 -4.45
C TRP A 537 10.98 12.74 -5.69
N THR A 538 10.70 11.45 -5.49
CA THR A 538 10.28 10.56 -6.59
C THR A 538 9.01 11.08 -7.27
N ALA A 539 8.02 11.54 -6.50
CA ALA A 539 6.78 12.10 -7.05
C ALA A 539 7.06 13.34 -7.93
N VAL A 540 7.94 14.25 -7.47
CA VAL A 540 8.33 15.46 -8.20
C VAL A 540 9.09 15.11 -9.48
N HIS A 541 10.09 14.25 -9.37
CA HIS A 541 10.94 13.83 -10.49
C HIS A 541 10.12 13.23 -11.65
N HIS A 542 9.15 12.39 -11.31
CA HIS A 542 8.28 11.72 -12.29
C HIS A 542 7.01 12.51 -12.65
N LYS A 543 6.83 13.73 -12.12
CA LYS A 543 5.71 14.65 -12.44
C LYS A 543 4.35 13.99 -12.26
N LEU A 544 4.08 13.53 -11.05
CA LEU A 544 2.90 12.72 -10.76
C LEU A 544 1.70 13.57 -10.31
N PRO A 545 0.45 13.22 -10.71
CA PRO A 545 -0.77 13.94 -10.36
C PRO A 545 -1.21 13.66 -8.91
N LEU A 546 -0.42 14.09 -7.93
CA LEU A 546 -0.56 13.73 -6.52
C LEU A 546 -0.83 14.95 -5.65
N LEU A 547 -1.92 14.93 -4.88
CA LEU A 547 -2.21 15.85 -3.79
C LEU A 547 -2.05 15.12 -2.46
N THR A 548 -1.06 15.53 -1.67
CA THR A 548 -0.84 15.05 -0.30
C THR A 548 -1.34 16.09 0.70
N ILE A 549 -2.22 15.68 1.60
CA ILE A 549 -2.73 16.49 2.70
C ILE A 549 -2.28 15.84 4.01
N MET A 550 -1.39 16.51 4.73
CA MET A 550 -0.95 16.03 6.03
C MET A 550 -2.07 16.13 7.05
N HIS A 551 -2.36 15.03 7.70
CA HIS A 551 -3.12 14.97 8.94
C HIS A 551 -2.11 15.03 10.10
N ASN A 552 -1.69 16.26 10.43
CA ASN A 552 -0.60 16.52 11.38
C ASN A 552 -1.16 16.75 12.78
N ASN A 553 -1.35 15.68 13.55
CA ASN A 553 -1.77 15.76 14.94
C ASN A 553 -0.58 15.83 15.93
N ARG A 554 0.64 15.83 15.42
CA ARG A 554 1.92 15.97 16.14
C ARG A 554 2.16 14.87 17.17
N ALA A 555 1.71 13.65 16.86
CA ALA A 555 1.87 12.51 17.76
C ALA A 555 1.68 11.17 17.05
N TRP A 556 2.30 10.14 17.56
CA TRP A 556 1.88 8.75 17.43
C TRP A 556 0.61 8.56 18.27
N HIS A 557 -0.50 9.12 17.79
CA HIS A 557 -1.67 9.33 18.65
C HIS A 557 -2.37 8.04 19.05
N GLN A 558 -2.30 7.00 18.23
CA GLN A 558 -2.86 5.69 18.59
C GLN A 558 -2.08 5.06 19.74
N GLU A 559 -0.77 5.14 19.69
CA GLU A 559 0.13 4.63 20.73
C GLU A 559 -0.06 5.42 22.03
N LEU A 560 -0.25 6.72 21.94
CA LEU A 560 -0.63 7.55 23.09
C LEU A 560 -1.93 7.04 23.74
N MET A 561 -2.97 6.80 22.96
CA MET A 561 -4.23 6.26 23.45
C MET A 561 -4.07 4.88 24.13
N PHE A 562 -3.19 4.02 23.60
CA PHE A 562 -2.91 2.74 24.22
C PHE A 562 -2.16 2.90 25.56
N VAL A 563 -1.20 3.82 25.64
CA VAL A 563 -0.54 4.14 26.91
C VAL A 563 -1.54 4.69 27.92
N GLU A 564 -2.38 5.62 27.53
CA GLU A 564 -3.43 6.19 28.40
C GLU A 564 -4.42 5.12 28.87
N TYR A 565 -4.85 4.23 27.96
CA TYR A 565 -5.68 3.08 28.33
C TYR A 565 -5.02 2.19 29.40
N MET A 566 -3.72 1.88 29.21
CA MET A 566 -2.99 1.08 30.18
C MET A 566 -2.78 1.82 31.51
N CYS A 567 -2.62 3.14 31.48
CA CYS A 567 -2.63 3.95 32.71
C CYS A 567 -3.95 3.78 33.46
N GLY A 568 -5.08 3.87 32.78
CA GLY A 568 -6.39 3.63 33.37
C GLY A 568 -6.56 2.23 33.96
N VAL A 569 -6.15 1.19 33.22
CA VAL A 569 -6.18 -0.21 33.71
C VAL A 569 -5.35 -0.39 34.98
N ARG A 570 -4.27 0.36 35.13
CA ARG A 570 -3.33 0.29 36.26
C ARG A 570 -3.61 1.32 37.37
N GLY A 571 -4.68 2.13 37.24
CA GLY A 571 -4.99 3.20 38.20
C GLY A 571 -3.90 4.28 38.30
N ARG A 572 -3.20 4.57 37.21
CA ARG A 572 -2.13 5.59 37.11
C ARG A 572 -2.62 6.84 36.38
N GLY A 573 -1.97 7.99 36.61
CA GLY A 573 -2.24 9.22 35.85
C GLY A 573 -1.79 9.12 34.41
N THR A 574 -2.46 9.88 33.51
CA THR A 574 -2.18 9.92 32.07
C THR A 574 -1.28 11.10 31.66
N ASP A 575 -0.91 11.96 32.60
CA ASP A 575 -0.13 13.20 32.41
C ASP A 575 1.21 12.99 31.69
N ARG A 576 1.80 11.81 31.80
CA ARG A 576 3.06 11.41 31.19
C ARG A 576 2.92 10.51 29.96
N GLY A 577 1.70 10.22 29.52
CA GLY A 577 1.44 9.37 28.36
C GLY A 577 2.07 9.87 27.05
N HIS A 578 2.29 11.18 26.93
CA HIS A 578 2.91 11.82 25.78
C HIS A 578 4.41 11.48 25.59
N ILE A 579 5.10 10.96 26.62
CA ILE A 579 6.53 10.62 26.54
C ILE A 579 6.73 9.43 25.59
N GLY A 580 7.52 9.65 24.53
CA GLY A 580 7.78 8.65 23.48
C GLY A 580 6.71 8.57 22.38
N THR A 581 5.60 9.31 22.50
CA THR A 581 4.52 9.33 21.50
C THR A 581 4.27 10.69 20.87
N SER A 582 4.86 11.75 21.41
CA SER A 582 4.69 13.13 20.94
C SER A 582 5.75 13.51 19.89
N LEU A 583 5.33 14.23 18.85
CA LEU A 583 6.18 14.80 17.77
C LEU A 583 6.12 16.34 17.78
N ARG A 584 6.28 16.95 18.96
CA ARG A 584 6.05 18.38 19.18
C ARG A 584 7.29 19.21 19.46
N ASP A 585 8.32 18.60 20.00
CA ASP A 585 9.50 19.30 20.47
C ASP A 585 10.78 18.53 20.05
N PRO A 586 11.41 18.95 18.92
CA PRO A 586 10.96 20.06 18.04
C PRO A 586 9.73 19.73 17.19
N PHE A 587 9.02 20.77 16.76
CA PHE A 587 7.94 20.67 15.78
C PHE A 587 8.48 20.31 14.40
N ILE A 588 7.84 19.33 13.71
CA ILE A 588 8.20 18.96 12.34
C ILE A 588 7.34 19.79 11.36
N ASP A 589 7.99 20.57 10.52
CA ASP A 589 7.36 21.36 9.46
C ASP A 589 7.38 20.54 8.16
N TYR A 590 6.28 19.85 7.86
CA TYR A 590 6.19 18.97 6.69
C TYR A 590 6.13 19.75 5.38
N ALA A 591 5.66 21.01 5.39
CA ALA A 591 5.72 21.86 4.21
C ALA A 591 7.17 22.19 3.83
N LYS A 592 8.02 22.53 4.82
CA LYS A 592 9.45 22.72 4.56
C LYS A 592 10.16 21.43 4.17
N MET A 593 9.79 20.31 4.78
CA MET A 593 10.33 19.01 4.40
C MET A 593 10.03 18.72 2.92
N ALA A 594 8.78 18.90 2.48
CA ALA A 594 8.37 18.70 1.10
C ALA A 594 9.09 19.65 0.14
N ALA A 595 9.23 20.93 0.52
CA ALA A 595 9.99 21.91 -0.25
C ALA A 595 11.47 21.52 -0.41
N GLY A 596 12.07 20.89 0.62
CA GLY A 596 13.43 20.36 0.55
C GLY A 596 13.61 19.22 -0.47
N TYR A 597 12.54 18.49 -0.77
CA TYR A 597 12.48 17.49 -1.84
C TYR A 597 12.03 18.09 -3.20
N GLY A 598 11.87 19.41 -3.30
CA GLY A 598 11.45 20.09 -4.52
C GLY A 598 9.94 20.07 -4.77
N MET A 599 9.14 19.59 -3.83
CA MET A 599 7.68 19.54 -3.96
C MET A 599 7.07 20.90 -3.58
N THR A 600 6.17 21.41 -4.41
CA THR A 600 5.39 22.60 -4.04
C THR A 600 4.54 22.29 -2.83
N SER A 601 4.57 23.16 -1.84
CA SER A 601 3.91 22.92 -0.56
C SER A 601 3.44 24.19 0.11
N GLU A 602 2.48 24.07 1.01
CA GLU A 602 2.03 25.14 1.88
C GLU A 602 1.64 24.62 3.27
N GLY A 603 1.73 25.48 4.25
CA GLY A 603 1.43 25.15 5.64
C GLY A 603 2.53 25.69 6.58
N PRO A 604 2.43 25.37 7.88
CA PRO A 604 1.34 24.64 8.53
C PRO A 604 0.03 25.47 8.61
N ILE A 605 -1.10 24.84 8.29
CA ILE A 605 -2.44 25.44 8.36
C ILE A 605 -3.15 24.93 9.60
N SER A 606 -3.49 25.81 10.54
CA SER A 606 -4.28 25.49 11.73
C SER A 606 -5.68 26.13 11.72
N ASP A 607 -5.89 27.11 10.84
CA ASP A 607 -7.15 27.84 10.67
C ASP A 607 -8.00 27.15 9.59
N PRO A 608 -9.19 26.59 9.93
CA PRO A 608 -10.04 25.91 8.97
C PRO A 608 -10.53 26.80 7.83
N ALA A 609 -10.61 28.13 8.01
CA ALA A 609 -11.03 29.05 6.96
C ALA A 609 -10.04 29.12 5.78
N LYS A 610 -8.80 28.69 5.97
CA LYS A 610 -7.77 28.67 4.92
C LYS A 610 -7.78 27.40 4.07
N LEU A 611 -8.49 26.33 4.49
CA LEU A 611 -8.45 25.02 3.84
C LEU A 611 -8.94 25.06 2.39
N ALA A 612 -10.10 25.68 2.13
CA ALA A 612 -10.70 25.69 0.80
C ALA A 612 -9.77 26.30 -0.26
N GLY A 613 -9.09 27.40 0.08
CA GLY A 613 -8.12 28.03 -0.82
C GLY A 613 -6.88 27.17 -1.06
N ALA A 614 -6.37 26.50 -0.02
CA ALA A 614 -5.23 25.59 -0.11
C ALA A 614 -5.58 24.37 -0.97
N PHE A 615 -6.74 23.76 -0.76
CA PHE A 615 -7.19 22.61 -1.55
C PHE A 615 -7.35 22.96 -3.04
N LYS A 616 -7.88 24.14 -3.35
CA LYS A 616 -7.97 24.59 -4.73
C LYS A 616 -6.59 24.66 -5.39
N ARG A 617 -5.62 25.33 -4.74
CA ARG A 617 -4.25 25.45 -5.27
C ARG A 617 -3.59 24.08 -5.47
N GLY A 618 -3.70 23.21 -4.48
CA GLY A 618 -3.13 21.87 -4.54
C GLY A 618 -3.75 21.01 -5.65
N LEU A 619 -5.07 21.08 -5.84
CA LEU A 619 -5.75 20.37 -6.92
C LEU A 619 -5.39 20.91 -8.29
N ASP A 620 -5.32 22.24 -8.45
CA ASP A 620 -4.92 22.87 -9.71
C ASP A 620 -3.48 22.48 -10.08
N SER A 621 -2.58 22.34 -9.09
CA SER A 621 -1.21 21.85 -9.28
C SER A 621 -1.20 20.38 -9.70
N ALA A 622 -1.88 19.51 -8.95
CA ALA A 622 -1.94 18.07 -9.26
C ALA A 622 -2.50 17.78 -10.66
N LYS A 623 -3.50 18.54 -11.12
CA LYS A 623 -4.06 18.45 -12.48
C LYS A 623 -3.03 18.74 -13.58
N ARG A 624 -1.99 19.52 -13.29
CA ARG A 624 -0.89 19.77 -14.23
C ARG A 624 0.23 18.73 -14.16
N GLY A 625 0.08 17.69 -13.32
CA GLY A 625 1.13 16.72 -13.05
C GLY A 625 2.21 17.25 -12.12
N GLU A 626 1.91 18.29 -11.34
CA GLU A 626 2.81 18.90 -10.36
C GLU A 626 2.35 18.47 -8.96
N PRO A 627 3.06 17.53 -8.29
CA PRO A 627 2.64 17.07 -6.98
C PRO A 627 2.69 18.19 -5.95
N TYR A 628 1.76 18.17 -5.01
CA TYR A 628 1.56 19.24 -4.03
C TYR A 628 1.32 18.68 -2.63
N LEU A 629 1.92 19.32 -1.61
CA LEU A 629 1.70 18.94 -0.22
C LEU A 629 1.10 20.12 0.58
N ILE A 630 0.06 19.83 1.36
CA ILE A 630 -0.57 20.79 2.28
C ILE A 630 -0.39 20.26 3.71
N ASP A 631 0.35 20.98 4.56
CA ASP A 631 0.50 20.61 5.97
C ASP A 631 -0.64 21.20 6.80
N VAL A 632 -1.55 20.34 7.29
CA VAL A 632 -2.70 20.73 8.10
C VAL A 632 -2.50 20.26 9.54
N ILE A 633 -2.38 21.22 10.45
CA ILE A 633 -2.35 20.92 11.89
C ILE A 633 -3.74 20.55 12.35
N THR A 634 -3.89 19.33 12.86
CA THR A 634 -5.18 18.80 13.28
C THR A 634 -5.28 18.67 14.80
N GLN A 635 -6.52 18.59 15.24
CA GLN A 635 -6.81 18.18 16.61
C GLN A 635 -6.32 16.76 16.85
N PRO A 636 -5.99 16.39 18.09
CA PRO A 636 -5.92 15.00 18.50
C PRO A 636 -7.25 14.30 18.16
N ARG A 637 -7.22 13.00 18.02
CA ARG A 637 -8.42 12.18 17.80
C ARG A 637 -9.47 12.35 18.87
#